data_2e86d44ff5e4d25ce8ccaf2b437da9f9
#
_entry.id   2e86d44ff5e4d25ce8ccaf2b437da9f9
#
_cell.length_a   1.000
_cell.length_b   1.000
_cell.length_c   1.000
_cell.angle_alpha   90.00
_cell.angle_beta   90.00
_cell.angle_gamma   90.00
#
_symmetry.space_group_name_H-M   'P 1'
#
loop_
_entity.id
_entity.type
_entity.pdbx_description
1 polymer ?
#
loop_
_entity_poly.entity_id
_entity_poly.type
_entity_poly.pdbx_seq_one_letter_code
_entity_poly.pdbx_strand_id
1 'polypeptide(L)'
;MTQSKQSEIGTQPSLQASLQASLEVMDRRLDETNAIAGAFPFNAEKAAEYGSDGAIHPPEGSQVKPPSYAMTGSTLNENNANEKTGRPAKPGAAPFGLPLTRVRSDAAGQRLTTNQGVPVADNQSSLKAGLRGPALLKDFILREKITHFDHERIPERIVHARGSAAHGFFESYASFETITRAALLSERGKQTPVFVRFSTVAGERGSKDTARDVRGFAVKFYTNEGNWDLVGNNMPVFFIQDAMKFPDLVHAVKPEPHNGMPQAASAHDTFWDFVSLMPESTHMLMWLMSDRALPRSYRMMQGFGVHTFRFVNDFGVSSFVKFHWTPMQGSHALLWDEAVKISGCDPDFHRRDLWEAIEAGAYPEWELGVQIFSEEQAEGFSFDVLDATKLIPEELVPITPLGKMVLNRNPDNFFAETEQVAFCTAHVVPGIDFSNDPLLAGRIHSYVDTQISRLGGPNFHEIPINAPIAPVHNNQRDGMHRQAIHRGRVAYEPNSLGGGCPFQAGAAGYVPFPEPIQGDEVRGKPEKFAEHFNQARLFYKSQTPVEQAHIQAAYRFELSKVELPAIRARVVSMLRNVSEDLAQTLADDLGLALPAAMPPVLADAAVPEVDESPALSMLNRLGSVGVQARRVAIWVANGVDSKQAKMAFAALRQAGANPRMVGPRIGPFKGSDDADIEAVASLETEPAVLFDGMVFPSGTSDFINTFARDARAVEFIKDQYRHCKTILLVGKTSEMLRAIGVAESKDAQDHGVILGAKGTANEVKQFIDQLALHRHFSRESNPPRL
;
A
#
# COMPACT_ATOMS: atom_id res chain seq x y z
N MET A 1 -29.38 8.80 98.35
CA MET A 1 -30.41 8.92 97.27
C MET A 1 -29.74 9.53 96.08
N THR A 2 -29.34 8.68 95.12
CA THR A 2 -28.73 9.10 93.88
C THR A 2 -29.52 8.51 92.77
N GLN A 3 -30.23 9.38 92.07
CA GLN A 3 -30.97 8.98 90.87
C GLN A 3 -30.00 8.90 89.68
N SER A 4 -29.95 7.75 89.04
CA SER A 4 -29.22 7.54 87.79
C SER A 4 -30.07 8.07 86.62
N LYS A 5 -29.50 9.01 85.90
CA LYS A 5 -30.04 9.36 84.57
C LYS A 5 -29.68 8.26 83.57
N GLN A 6 -30.65 7.53 83.08
CA GLN A 6 -30.53 6.71 81.90
C GLN A 6 -30.49 7.64 80.67
N SER A 7 -29.40 7.62 79.96
CA SER A 7 -29.28 8.22 78.62
C SER A 7 -30.00 7.36 77.61
N GLU A 8 -30.98 7.92 76.92
CA GLU A 8 -31.60 7.30 75.73
C GLU A 8 -30.51 7.16 74.63
N ILE A 9 -30.10 5.96 74.40
CA ILE A 9 -29.29 5.58 73.25
C ILE A 9 -30.27 5.50 72.09
N GLY A 10 -30.28 6.52 71.20
CA GLY A 10 -30.99 6.45 69.94
C GLY A 10 -30.57 5.23 69.18
N THR A 11 -31.54 4.40 68.80
CA THR A 11 -31.32 3.22 67.96
C THR A 11 -30.73 3.63 66.63
N GLN A 12 -29.43 3.35 66.42
CA GLN A 12 -28.80 3.46 65.08
C GLN A 12 -29.55 2.49 64.14
N PRO A 13 -29.91 2.96 62.93
CA PRO A 13 -30.50 2.09 61.92
C PRO A 13 -29.58 0.88 61.72
N SER A 14 -30.20 -0.33 61.59
CA SER A 14 -29.43 -1.55 61.35
C SER A 14 -28.61 -1.36 60.09
N LEU A 15 -27.41 -1.93 60.02
CA LEU A 15 -26.50 -1.91 58.86
C LEU A 15 -27.28 -2.27 57.55
N GLN A 16 -28.23 -3.16 57.68
CA GLN A 16 -29.10 -3.61 56.59
C GLN A 16 -30.04 -2.50 56.09
N ALA A 17 -30.66 -1.71 56.97
CA ALA A 17 -31.49 -0.58 56.65
C ALA A 17 -30.69 0.59 56.01
N SER A 18 -29.47 0.79 56.47
CA SER A 18 -28.54 1.77 55.88
C SER A 18 -28.05 1.36 54.47
N LEU A 19 -27.78 0.07 54.27
CA LEU A 19 -27.46 -0.47 52.97
C LEU A 19 -28.62 -0.39 51.99
N GLN A 20 -29.83 -0.73 52.43
CA GLN A 20 -31.06 -0.63 51.61
C GLN A 20 -31.34 0.79 51.17
N ALA A 21 -31.24 1.76 52.08
CA ALA A 21 -31.43 3.18 51.76
C ALA A 21 -30.33 3.69 50.79
N SER A 22 -29.12 3.22 50.91
CA SER A 22 -28.03 3.55 49.98
C SER A 22 -28.26 2.97 48.59
N LEU A 23 -28.77 1.74 48.48
CA LEU A 23 -29.14 1.12 47.22
C LEU A 23 -30.29 1.86 46.53
N GLU A 24 -31.37 2.22 47.26
CA GLU A 24 -32.48 3.00 46.71
C GLU A 24 -32.06 4.39 46.20
N VAL A 25 -31.12 5.05 46.85
CA VAL A 25 -30.53 6.29 46.37
C VAL A 25 -29.70 6.10 45.13
N MET A 26 -28.96 4.98 45.05
CA MET A 26 -28.16 4.63 43.91
C MET A 26 -29.02 4.29 42.70
N ASP A 27 -30.04 3.46 42.89
CA ASP A 27 -30.98 3.09 41.83
C ASP A 27 -31.70 4.32 41.26
N ARG A 28 -32.22 5.22 42.09
CA ARG A 28 -32.81 6.46 41.63
C ARG A 28 -31.87 7.33 40.83
N ARG A 29 -30.57 7.40 41.21
CA ARG A 29 -29.55 8.18 40.48
C ARG A 29 -29.18 7.52 39.16
N LEU A 30 -29.17 6.21 39.12
CA LEU A 30 -28.96 5.45 37.88
C LEU A 30 -30.14 5.68 36.92
N ASP A 31 -31.39 5.69 37.41
CA ASP A 31 -32.55 5.96 36.61
C ASP A 31 -32.56 7.41 36.06
N GLU A 32 -32.19 8.40 36.87
CA GLU A 32 -32.03 9.78 36.43
C GLU A 32 -30.88 9.90 35.36
N THR A 33 -29.79 9.22 35.55
CA THR A 33 -28.67 9.19 34.61
C THR A 33 -29.05 8.49 33.30
N ASN A 34 -29.77 7.37 33.39
CA ASN A 34 -30.26 6.62 32.23
C ASN A 34 -31.30 7.41 31.45
N ALA A 35 -32.18 8.13 32.14
CA ALA A 35 -33.19 9.01 31.50
C ALA A 35 -32.51 10.17 30.71
N ILE A 36 -31.39 10.71 31.24
CA ILE A 36 -30.62 11.77 30.57
C ILE A 36 -29.81 11.16 29.44
N ALA A 37 -29.16 10.01 29.63
CA ALA A 37 -28.43 9.31 28.59
C ALA A 37 -29.33 8.83 27.45
N GLY A 38 -30.56 8.41 27.75
CA GLY A 38 -31.55 8.03 26.76
C GLY A 38 -32.09 9.20 25.91
N ALA A 39 -31.83 10.47 26.32
CA ALA A 39 -32.11 11.65 25.51
C ALA A 39 -31.01 11.96 24.46
N PHE A 40 -29.87 11.30 24.49
CA PHE A 40 -28.78 11.42 23.53
C PHE A 40 -28.60 10.12 22.77
N PRO A 41 -28.29 10.18 21.47
CA PRO A 41 -28.33 11.38 20.60
C PRO A 41 -29.75 11.90 20.37
N PHE A 42 -29.88 13.18 20.06
CA PHE A 42 -31.21 13.87 19.90
C PHE A 42 -32.07 13.41 18.71
N ASN A 43 -31.59 12.49 17.93
CA ASN A 43 -32.32 11.90 16.82
C ASN A 43 -33.03 10.63 17.28
N ALA A 44 -34.36 10.58 17.14
CA ALA A 44 -35.16 9.42 17.55
C ALA A 44 -34.77 8.12 16.80
N GLU A 45 -34.40 8.23 15.53
CA GLU A 45 -33.91 7.10 14.75
C GLU A 45 -32.57 6.58 15.30
N LYS A 46 -31.67 7.49 15.70
CA LYS A 46 -30.41 7.15 16.31
C LYS A 46 -30.57 6.57 17.72
N ALA A 47 -31.52 7.12 18.49
CA ALA A 47 -31.87 6.58 19.80
C ALA A 47 -32.43 5.15 19.73
N ALA A 48 -33.10 4.77 18.65
CA ALA A 48 -33.60 3.42 18.42
C ALA A 48 -32.47 2.40 18.15
N GLU A 49 -31.28 2.85 17.78
CA GLU A 49 -30.11 2.01 17.64
C GLU A 49 -29.51 1.57 19.00
N TYR A 50 -29.83 2.29 20.07
CA TYR A 50 -29.42 1.94 21.43
C TYR A 50 -30.58 1.24 22.11
N GLY A 51 -30.41 -0.07 22.40
CA GLY A 51 -31.40 -0.81 23.16
C GLY A 51 -31.48 -0.35 24.62
N SER A 52 -32.48 -0.83 25.32
CA SER A 52 -32.69 -0.55 26.76
C SER A 52 -31.56 -1.05 27.67
N ASP A 53 -30.71 -1.93 27.14
CA ASP A 53 -29.52 -2.45 27.79
C ASP A 53 -28.24 -1.66 27.42
N GLY A 54 -28.37 -0.59 26.61
CA GLY A 54 -27.26 0.21 26.10
C GLY A 54 -26.50 -0.41 24.94
N ALA A 55 -26.96 -1.58 24.44
CA ALA A 55 -26.34 -2.20 23.27
C ALA A 55 -26.82 -1.53 21.98
N ILE A 56 -25.93 -1.39 21.00
CA ILE A 56 -26.29 -0.93 19.65
C ILE A 56 -26.95 -2.10 18.92
N HIS A 57 -28.23 -1.97 18.66
CA HIS A 57 -28.96 -2.92 17.82
C HIS A 57 -29.09 -2.31 16.43
N PRO A 58 -28.59 -3.00 15.36
CA PRO A 58 -28.86 -2.54 14.00
C PRO A 58 -30.37 -2.47 13.80
N PRO A 59 -30.91 -1.44 13.09
CA PRO A 59 -32.33 -1.33 12.81
C PRO A 59 -32.87 -2.64 12.22
N GLU A 60 -34.06 -3.09 12.68
CA GLU A 60 -34.72 -4.26 12.11
C GLU A 60 -34.89 -4.07 10.60
N GLY A 61 -34.37 -5.04 9.83
CA GLY A 61 -34.37 -4.98 8.37
C GLY A 61 -33.18 -4.28 7.75
N SER A 62 -32.23 -3.71 8.53
CA SER A 62 -30.98 -3.27 7.97
C SER A 62 -30.21 -4.50 7.46
N GLN A 63 -29.98 -4.54 6.15
CA GLN A 63 -29.08 -5.50 5.51
C GLN A 63 -27.61 -5.14 5.74
N VAL A 64 -27.29 -4.40 6.78
CA VAL A 64 -25.91 -4.19 7.20
C VAL A 64 -25.43 -5.54 7.69
N LYS A 65 -24.90 -6.32 6.75
CA LYS A 65 -24.09 -7.48 7.10
C LYS A 65 -23.00 -6.98 8.03
N PRO A 66 -22.69 -7.76 9.09
CA PRO A 66 -21.52 -7.45 9.88
C PRO A 66 -20.36 -7.18 8.95
N PRO A 67 -19.45 -6.26 9.32
CA PRO A 67 -18.37 -5.83 8.46
C PRO A 67 -17.67 -7.03 7.86
N SER A 68 -17.11 -6.81 6.72
CA SER A 68 -16.50 -7.70 5.76
C SER A 68 -15.53 -8.78 6.25
N TYR A 69 -15.06 -8.74 7.48
CA TYR A 69 -14.19 -9.77 8.01
C TYR A 69 -14.80 -11.18 7.94
N ALA A 70 -16.12 -11.31 8.01
CA ALA A 70 -16.78 -12.60 7.78
C ALA A 70 -16.66 -13.05 6.31
N MET A 71 -16.42 -12.12 5.38
CA MET A 71 -16.26 -12.40 3.96
C MET A 71 -14.80 -12.53 3.54
N THR A 72 -13.87 -11.92 4.27
CA THR A 72 -12.44 -11.93 3.95
C THR A 72 -11.65 -13.00 4.70
N GLY A 73 -12.31 -13.84 5.46
CA GLY A 73 -11.63 -14.78 6.37
C GLY A 73 -10.94 -14.06 7.52
N SER A 74 -11.28 -12.77 7.75
CA SER A 74 -10.88 -12.07 8.95
C SER A 74 -11.57 -12.78 10.13
N THR A 75 -11.18 -12.73 11.11
CA THR A 75 -10.81 -13.28 12.39
C THR A 75 -11.82 -13.22 13.48
N LEU A 76 -13.01 -12.79 13.21
CA LEU A 76 -14.09 -12.93 14.16
C LEU A 76 -14.51 -14.37 14.42
N ASN A 77 -14.04 -15.28 13.61
CA ASN A 77 -14.23 -16.69 13.85
C ASN A 77 -12.87 -17.32 14.16
N GLU A 78 -12.44 -17.18 15.40
CA GLU A 78 -11.18 -17.73 15.92
C GLU A 78 -11.02 -19.22 15.63
N ASN A 79 -12.12 -19.94 15.51
CA ASN A 79 -12.10 -21.36 15.20
C ASN A 79 -11.78 -21.66 13.73
N ASN A 80 -11.91 -20.67 12.85
CA ASN A 80 -11.86 -20.87 11.41
C ASN A 80 -10.74 -20.11 10.70
N ALA A 81 -10.10 -19.15 11.35
CA ALA A 81 -9.12 -18.29 10.70
C ALA A 81 -7.69 -18.54 11.19
N ASN A 82 -6.80 -18.78 10.27
CA ASN A 82 -5.39 -18.57 10.48
C ASN A 82 -5.12 -17.08 10.31
N GLU A 83 -4.82 -16.38 11.38
CA GLU A 83 -4.71 -14.91 11.45
C GLU A 83 -3.63 -14.36 10.54
N LYS A 84 -2.62 -15.16 10.21
CA LYS A 84 -1.53 -14.74 9.32
C LYS A 84 -1.88 -14.96 7.84
N THR A 85 -2.69 -15.96 7.54
CA THR A 85 -2.96 -16.36 6.15
C THR A 85 -4.38 -16.12 5.68
N GLY A 86 -5.32 -15.78 6.57
CA GLY A 86 -6.74 -15.71 6.24
C GLY A 86 -7.38 -17.05 5.89
N ARG A 87 -6.70 -18.18 6.12
CA ARG A 87 -7.22 -19.54 5.87
C ARG A 87 -7.87 -20.12 7.12
N PRO A 88 -8.87 -21.00 6.96
CA PRO A 88 -9.40 -21.76 8.08
C PRO A 88 -8.29 -22.52 8.81
N ALA A 89 -8.23 -22.37 10.12
CA ALA A 89 -7.33 -23.17 10.94
C ALA A 89 -7.75 -24.63 10.86
N LYS A 90 -6.81 -25.54 10.60
CA LYS A 90 -7.07 -26.98 10.72
C LYS A 90 -7.20 -27.34 12.21
N PRO A 91 -8.15 -28.21 12.61
CA PRO A 91 -8.18 -28.72 13.96
C PRO A 91 -6.81 -29.31 14.33
N GLY A 92 -6.22 -28.88 15.44
CA GLY A 92 -4.88 -29.28 15.87
C GLY A 92 -3.73 -28.66 15.09
N ALA A 93 -3.99 -27.74 14.15
CA ALA A 93 -2.96 -26.95 13.54
C ALA A 93 -2.28 -26.09 14.61
N ALA A 94 -0.98 -26.02 14.50
CA ALA A 94 -0.11 -25.38 15.46
C ALA A 94 -0.55 -23.96 15.83
N PRO A 95 -0.14 -23.49 16.99
CA PRO A 95 -0.53 -22.20 17.57
C PRO A 95 0.07 -20.97 16.84
N PHE A 96 0.31 -21.05 15.55
CA PHE A 96 1.06 -20.03 14.80
C PHE A 96 0.31 -18.72 14.58
N GLY A 97 -1.01 -18.73 14.67
CA GLY A 97 -1.82 -17.53 14.61
C GLY A 97 -2.06 -16.83 15.95
N LEU A 98 -1.67 -17.44 17.05
CA LEU A 98 -2.00 -17.01 18.40
C LEU A 98 -1.62 -15.57 18.78
N PRO A 99 -0.49 -14.97 18.32
CA PRO A 99 -0.17 -13.59 18.71
C PRO A 99 -1.27 -12.60 18.36
N LEU A 100 -1.83 -12.66 17.16
CA LEU A 100 -2.93 -11.78 16.75
C LEU A 100 -4.26 -12.19 17.39
N THR A 101 -4.61 -13.49 17.41
CA THR A 101 -5.87 -13.98 17.99
C THR A 101 -6.01 -13.57 19.45
N ARG A 102 -4.95 -13.70 20.25
CA ARG A 102 -5.00 -13.35 21.68
C ARG A 102 -5.29 -11.88 21.97
N VAL A 103 -4.99 -10.99 21.05
CA VAL A 103 -5.16 -9.53 21.26
C VAL A 103 -6.34 -8.97 20.50
N ARG A 104 -7.04 -9.79 19.71
CA ARG A 104 -8.28 -9.35 19.08
C ARG A 104 -9.35 -9.13 20.11
N SER A 105 -10.06 -8.02 20.00
CA SER A 105 -11.16 -7.66 20.86
C SER A 105 -12.36 -7.26 20.01
N ASP A 106 -13.47 -7.93 20.22
CA ASP A 106 -14.78 -7.51 19.74
C ASP A 106 -15.61 -7.03 20.92
N ALA A 107 -15.91 -5.73 20.90
CA ALA A 107 -16.71 -5.09 21.94
C ALA A 107 -18.21 -5.07 21.65
N ALA A 108 -18.66 -5.67 20.52
CA ALA A 108 -20.08 -5.70 20.18
C ALA A 108 -20.89 -6.42 21.27
N GLY A 109 -21.92 -5.77 21.79
CA GLY A 109 -22.75 -6.28 22.87
C GLY A 109 -22.09 -6.32 24.26
N GLN A 110 -20.89 -5.77 24.40
CA GLN A 110 -20.19 -5.68 25.67
C GLN A 110 -20.43 -4.35 26.36
N ARG A 111 -20.35 -4.36 27.70
CA ARG A 111 -20.46 -3.12 28.50
C ARG A 111 -19.19 -2.28 28.32
N LEU A 112 -19.38 -0.96 28.17
CA LEU A 112 -18.26 -0.03 28.17
C LEU A 112 -17.51 -0.07 29.49
N THR A 113 -16.19 -0.12 29.42
CA THR A 113 -15.30 -0.08 30.60
C THR A 113 -14.19 0.92 30.45
N THR A 114 -13.54 1.26 31.57
CA THR A 114 -12.23 1.92 31.59
C THR A 114 -11.14 0.92 31.17
N ASN A 115 -9.91 1.41 30.96
CA ASN A 115 -8.74 0.56 30.71
C ASN A 115 -8.39 -0.38 31.88
N GLN A 116 -8.93 -0.13 33.09
CA GLN A 116 -8.80 -0.99 34.25
C GLN A 116 -10.00 -1.95 34.42
N GLY A 117 -10.89 -2.00 33.44
CA GLY A 117 -12.06 -2.92 33.44
C GLY A 117 -13.23 -2.45 34.28
N VAL A 118 -13.27 -1.20 34.75
CA VAL A 118 -14.40 -0.66 35.54
C VAL A 118 -15.57 -0.33 34.60
N PRO A 119 -16.77 -0.92 34.79
CA PRO A 119 -17.92 -0.59 33.96
C PRO A 119 -18.30 0.90 34.05
N VAL A 120 -18.55 1.51 32.91
CA VAL A 120 -18.87 2.95 32.79
C VAL A 120 -20.38 3.11 32.63
N ALA A 121 -20.99 3.82 33.55
CA ALA A 121 -22.44 4.08 33.53
C ALA A 121 -22.83 5.20 32.54
N ASP A 122 -22.05 6.26 32.49
CA ASP A 122 -22.28 7.40 31.58
C ASP A 122 -20.96 7.84 30.94
N ASN A 123 -20.94 7.79 29.60
CA ASN A 123 -19.81 8.22 28.77
C ASN A 123 -20.13 9.52 27.98
N GLN A 124 -21.28 10.16 28.25
CA GLN A 124 -21.74 11.35 27.52
C GLN A 124 -21.40 12.64 28.25
N SER A 125 -21.36 12.61 29.57
CA SER A 125 -21.16 13.79 30.38
C SER A 125 -20.05 13.65 31.41
N SER A 126 -19.27 14.72 31.62
CA SER A 126 -18.30 14.79 32.72
C SER A 126 -18.99 14.95 34.07
N LEU A 127 -18.37 14.45 35.14
CA LEU A 127 -18.83 14.67 36.50
C LEU A 127 -18.62 16.14 36.91
N LYS A 128 -19.70 16.81 37.30
CA LYS A 128 -19.70 18.27 37.59
C LYS A 128 -20.21 18.59 38.98
N ALA A 129 -19.81 19.75 39.46
CA ALA A 129 -20.40 20.36 40.68
C ALA A 129 -21.67 21.10 40.34
N GLY A 130 -22.81 20.35 40.13
CA GLY A 130 -24.06 20.86 39.59
C GLY A 130 -24.02 20.89 38.05
N LEU A 131 -25.20 20.85 37.40
CA LEU A 131 -25.31 20.67 35.94
C LEU A 131 -24.61 21.74 35.11
N ARG A 132 -24.45 22.95 35.61
CA ARG A 132 -23.75 24.07 34.98
C ARG A 132 -22.40 24.39 35.64
N GLY A 133 -22.03 23.59 36.62
CA GLY A 133 -20.78 23.78 37.37
C GLY A 133 -19.54 23.22 36.65
N PRO A 134 -18.35 23.43 37.25
CA PRO A 134 -17.10 22.92 36.70
C PRO A 134 -17.01 21.39 36.78
N ALA A 135 -16.27 20.78 35.85
CA ALA A 135 -15.88 19.37 35.93
C ALA A 135 -14.98 19.14 37.13
N LEU A 136 -15.12 18.00 37.80
CA LEU A 136 -14.39 17.66 39.00
C LEU A 136 -13.12 16.87 38.68
N LEU A 137 -12.02 17.17 39.35
CA LEU A 137 -10.73 16.45 39.18
C LEU A 137 -10.81 14.96 39.51
N LYS A 138 -11.77 14.52 40.30
CA LYS A 138 -11.98 13.11 40.65
C LYS A 138 -12.70 12.32 39.55
N ASP A 139 -13.10 12.97 38.46
CA ASP A 139 -13.64 12.28 37.28
C ASP A 139 -12.51 11.52 36.55
N PHE A 140 -12.21 10.32 37.03
CA PHE A 140 -11.16 9.48 36.45
C PHE A 140 -11.53 8.94 35.06
N ILE A 141 -12.82 8.83 34.76
CA ILE A 141 -13.30 8.37 33.45
C ILE A 141 -12.98 9.43 32.38
N LEU A 142 -13.35 10.69 32.62
CA LEU A 142 -13.00 11.80 31.72
C LEU A 142 -11.49 11.89 31.53
N ARG A 143 -10.73 11.83 32.62
CA ARG A 143 -9.27 11.98 32.58
C ARG A 143 -8.60 10.87 31.80
N GLU A 144 -9.00 9.61 32.03
CA GLU A 144 -8.45 8.47 31.28
C GLU A 144 -8.76 8.61 29.77
N LYS A 145 -10.01 8.97 29.43
CA LYS A 145 -10.44 9.15 28.04
C LYS A 145 -9.65 10.24 27.33
N ILE A 146 -9.47 11.42 27.95
CA ILE A 146 -8.68 12.52 27.36
C ILE A 146 -7.20 12.14 27.28
N THR A 147 -6.63 11.60 28.36
CA THR A 147 -5.20 11.21 28.38
C THR A 147 -4.90 10.18 27.28
N HIS A 148 -5.75 9.16 27.11
CA HIS A 148 -5.56 8.18 26.05
C HIS A 148 -5.63 8.82 24.66
N PHE A 149 -6.66 9.65 24.43
CA PHE A 149 -6.86 10.34 23.14
C PHE A 149 -5.66 11.20 22.76
N ASP A 150 -5.10 11.95 23.69
CA ASP A 150 -3.94 12.82 23.46
C ASP A 150 -2.69 12.04 23.03
N HIS A 151 -2.65 10.73 23.26
CA HIS A 151 -1.50 9.85 22.97
C HIS A 151 -1.80 8.75 21.93
N GLU A 152 -2.86 8.90 21.13
CA GLU A 152 -3.23 7.94 20.07
C GLU A 152 -2.41 8.10 18.79
N ARG A 153 -1.25 8.71 18.85
CA ARG A 153 -0.35 8.88 17.69
C ARG A 153 1.04 8.39 18.04
N ILE A 154 1.67 7.76 17.05
CA ILE A 154 3.10 7.45 17.06
C ILE A 154 3.78 8.28 15.97
N PRO A 155 5.09 8.54 16.06
CA PRO A 155 5.83 9.19 14.98
C PRO A 155 5.60 8.46 13.66
N GLU A 156 5.39 9.20 12.58
CA GLU A 156 5.32 8.58 11.26
C GLU A 156 6.70 8.05 10.82
N ARG A 157 6.73 7.16 9.84
CA ARG A 157 8.00 6.68 9.26
C ARG A 157 8.72 7.84 8.57
N ILE A 158 10.04 7.87 8.67
CA ILE A 158 10.89 8.92 8.06
C ILE A 158 10.63 9.02 6.55
N VAL A 159 10.52 7.87 5.90
CA VAL A 159 10.02 7.69 4.54
C VAL A 159 8.97 6.57 4.56
N HIS A 160 8.14 6.46 3.53
CA HIS A 160 7.04 5.49 3.46
C HIS A 160 5.92 5.72 4.51
N ALA A 161 5.70 6.96 4.95
CA ALA A 161 4.70 7.27 5.97
C ALA A 161 3.28 6.90 5.54
N ARG A 162 2.91 7.26 4.31
CA ARG A 162 1.63 6.86 3.73
C ARG A 162 1.71 5.46 3.12
N GLY A 163 0.79 4.58 3.51
CA GLY A 163 0.75 3.22 2.96
C GLY A 163 -0.47 2.42 3.38
N SER A 164 -0.59 1.23 2.82
CA SER A 164 -1.65 0.25 3.07
C SER A 164 -1.05 -1.14 3.14
N ALA A 165 -1.73 -2.05 3.83
CA ALA A 165 -1.21 -3.39 4.02
C ALA A 165 -2.30 -4.45 3.86
N ALA A 166 -1.86 -5.69 3.66
CA ALA A 166 -2.74 -6.87 3.63
C ALA A 166 -2.00 -8.11 4.13
N HIS A 167 -2.77 -9.04 4.66
CA HIS A 167 -2.31 -10.39 5.00
C HIS A 167 -2.42 -11.32 3.80
N GLY A 168 -1.59 -12.36 3.82
CA GLY A 168 -1.64 -13.39 2.81
C GLY A 168 -0.72 -14.55 3.11
N PHE A 169 -0.34 -15.26 2.07
CA PHE A 169 0.63 -16.34 2.16
C PHE A 169 1.51 -16.37 0.91
N PHE A 170 2.70 -16.90 1.09
CA PHE A 170 3.61 -17.29 0.03
C PHE A 170 3.60 -18.82 -0.09
N GLU A 171 3.60 -19.35 -1.32
CA GLU A 171 3.66 -20.79 -1.59
C GLU A 171 4.82 -21.08 -2.55
N SER A 172 5.75 -21.94 -2.11
CA SER A 172 6.90 -22.35 -2.90
C SER A 172 6.51 -23.27 -4.05
N TYR A 173 7.07 -23.06 -5.24
CA TYR A 173 6.81 -23.88 -6.43
C TYR A 173 7.54 -25.23 -6.41
N ALA A 174 8.71 -25.30 -5.75
CA ALA A 174 9.55 -26.50 -5.70
C ALA A 174 10.37 -26.54 -4.40
N SER A 175 11.20 -27.57 -4.22
CA SER A 175 12.31 -27.54 -3.27
C SER A 175 13.49 -26.81 -3.95
N PHE A 176 14.08 -25.86 -3.23
CA PHE A 176 15.24 -25.08 -3.66
C PHE A 176 16.46 -25.31 -2.74
N GLU A 177 16.51 -26.46 -2.05
CA GLU A 177 17.57 -26.82 -1.10
C GLU A 177 18.97 -26.85 -1.72
N THR A 178 19.05 -27.03 -3.05
CA THR A 178 20.31 -26.97 -3.78
C THR A 178 20.94 -25.58 -3.81
N ILE A 179 20.16 -24.52 -3.66
CA ILE A 179 20.61 -23.12 -3.72
C ILE A 179 20.53 -22.40 -2.38
N THR A 180 19.59 -22.78 -1.51
CA THR A 180 19.42 -22.16 -0.20
C THR A 180 18.87 -23.16 0.81
N ARG A 181 19.35 -23.10 2.05
CA ARG A 181 18.80 -23.86 3.18
C ARG A 181 17.56 -23.23 3.82
N ALA A 182 17.09 -22.09 3.31
CA ALA A 182 15.93 -21.39 3.90
C ALA A 182 14.68 -22.26 3.88
N ALA A 183 14.15 -22.57 5.08
CA ALA A 183 13.10 -23.55 5.23
C ALA A 183 11.79 -23.21 4.49
N LEU A 184 11.52 -21.92 4.22
CA LEU A 184 10.34 -21.53 3.44
C LEU A 184 10.41 -21.98 1.96
N LEU A 185 11.59 -22.30 1.46
CA LEU A 185 11.87 -22.76 0.08
C LEU A 185 12.24 -24.24 0.01
N SER A 186 12.16 -25.00 1.11
CA SER A 186 12.63 -26.40 1.18
C SER A 186 11.69 -27.40 0.52
N GLU A 187 10.41 -27.07 0.32
CA GLU A 187 9.41 -28.04 -0.12
C GLU A 187 8.39 -27.39 -1.07
N ARG A 188 8.00 -28.14 -2.11
CA ARG A 188 6.96 -27.72 -3.02
C ARG A 188 5.61 -27.59 -2.30
N GLY A 189 4.90 -26.48 -2.55
CA GLY A 189 3.59 -26.20 -1.95
C GLY A 189 3.66 -25.78 -0.49
N LYS A 190 4.85 -25.60 0.06
CA LYS A 190 5.01 -25.07 1.42
C LYS A 190 4.50 -23.64 1.49
N GLN A 191 3.59 -23.41 2.41
CA GLN A 191 2.98 -22.11 2.62
C GLN A 191 3.57 -21.41 3.83
N THR A 192 3.96 -20.16 3.63
CA THR A 192 4.47 -19.27 4.66
C THR A 192 3.55 -18.06 4.76
N PRO A 193 3.00 -17.74 5.95
CA PRO A 193 2.21 -16.53 6.15
C PRO A 193 3.01 -15.27 5.83
N VAL A 194 2.35 -14.28 5.22
CA VAL A 194 2.97 -12.97 4.95
C VAL A 194 2.09 -11.82 5.41
N PHE A 195 2.75 -10.70 5.71
CA PHE A 195 2.11 -9.39 5.81
C PHE A 195 2.86 -8.42 4.90
N VAL A 196 2.14 -7.81 3.97
CA VAL A 196 2.72 -6.94 2.96
C VAL A 196 2.24 -5.51 3.17
N ARG A 197 3.17 -4.56 3.12
CA ARG A 197 2.84 -3.14 3.16
C ARG A 197 3.37 -2.43 1.92
N PHE A 198 2.43 -1.81 1.20
CA PHE A 198 2.70 -0.89 0.10
C PHE A 198 2.67 0.56 0.61
N SER A 199 3.45 1.46 -0.02
CA SER A 199 3.54 2.85 0.42
C SER A 199 4.06 3.75 -0.69
N THR A 200 3.80 5.05 -0.60
CA THR A 200 4.63 6.07 -1.27
C THR A 200 5.94 6.24 -0.48
N VAL A 201 6.89 7.03 -0.97
CA VAL A 201 8.18 7.27 -0.30
C VAL A 201 8.24 8.66 0.34
N ALA A 202 8.03 9.72 -0.46
CA ALA A 202 8.28 11.08 -0.03
C ALA A 202 7.13 11.67 0.80
N GLY A 203 5.88 11.29 0.53
CA GLY A 203 4.70 11.87 1.12
C GLY A 203 4.53 11.54 2.60
N GLU A 204 4.03 12.52 3.36
CA GLU A 204 3.59 12.34 4.73
C GLU A 204 2.38 11.41 4.82
N ARG A 205 2.01 10.99 6.03
CA ARG A 205 0.88 10.08 6.24
C ARG A 205 -0.44 10.60 5.65
N GLY A 206 -0.70 11.90 5.71
CA GLY A 206 -1.89 12.57 5.16
C GLY A 206 -1.82 12.92 3.68
N SER A 207 -0.75 12.57 2.97
CA SER A 207 -0.61 12.82 1.54
C SER A 207 -1.51 11.90 0.70
N LYS A 208 -1.37 11.93 -0.61
CA LYS A 208 -2.20 11.21 -1.58
C LYS A 208 -1.47 10.01 -2.19
N ASP A 209 -2.23 9.00 -2.62
CA ASP A 209 -1.68 7.76 -3.17
C ASP A 209 -1.07 7.91 -4.57
N THR A 210 -1.65 8.77 -5.43
CA THR A 210 -1.31 8.85 -6.86
C THR A 210 -0.25 9.90 -7.20
N ALA A 211 0.55 10.35 -6.21
CA ALA A 211 1.71 11.18 -6.47
C ALA A 211 2.74 10.43 -7.34
N ARG A 212 3.48 11.16 -8.21
CA ARG A 212 4.68 10.63 -8.87
C ARG A 212 5.74 10.39 -7.81
N ASP A 213 5.97 9.13 -7.48
CA ASP A 213 6.88 8.72 -6.42
C ASP A 213 7.25 7.24 -6.58
N VAL A 214 8.32 6.81 -5.96
CA VAL A 214 8.62 5.40 -5.75
C VAL A 214 7.53 4.78 -4.86
N ARG A 215 7.23 3.50 -5.06
CA ARG A 215 6.36 2.75 -4.15
C ARG A 215 7.18 1.75 -3.36
N GLY A 216 7.03 1.78 -2.04
CA GLY A 216 7.52 0.74 -1.17
C GLY A 216 6.74 -0.56 -1.38
N PHE A 217 7.46 -1.67 -1.30
CA PHE A 217 6.94 -3.03 -1.41
C PHE A 217 7.64 -3.87 -0.34
N ALA A 218 7.14 -3.84 0.89
CA ALA A 218 7.74 -4.52 2.02
C ALA A 218 6.95 -5.77 2.39
N VAL A 219 7.62 -6.92 2.39
CA VAL A 219 7.02 -8.23 2.69
C VAL A 219 7.68 -8.80 3.93
N LYS A 220 6.87 -9.09 4.94
CA LYS A 220 7.28 -9.86 6.14
C LYS A 220 6.80 -11.30 5.98
N PHE A 221 7.73 -12.23 5.96
CA PHE A 221 7.45 -13.66 5.98
C PHE A 221 7.56 -14.16 7.42
N TYR A 222 6.52 -14.82 7.91
CA TYR A 222 6.52 -15.45 9.23
C TYR A 222 6.92 -16.91 9.07
N THR A 223 8.23 -17.19 9.10
CA THR A 223 8.74 -18.55 8.91
C THR A 223 8.88 -19.29 10.24
N ASN A 224 9.03 -20.60 10.20
CA ASN A 224 9.31 -21.41 11.38
C ASN A 224 10.73 -21.21 11.96
N GLU A 225 11.60 -20.49 11.21
CA GLU A 225 12.99 -20.17 11.59
C GLU A 225 13.16 -18.73 12.03
N GLY A 226 12.08 -17.94 12.04
CA GLY A 226 12.08 -16.51 12.34
C GLY A 226 11.37 -15.70 11.28
N ASN A 227 11.33 -14.38 11.46
CA ASN A 227 10.81 -13.48 10.45
C ASN A 227 11.89 -13.18 9.40
N TRP A 228 11.50 -13.26 8.13
CA TRP A 228 12.29 -12.71 7.03
C TRP A 228 11.55 -11.51 6.45
N ASP A 229 12.25 -10.38 6.32
CA ASP A 229 11.70 -9.16 5.74
C ASP A 229 12.39 -8.82 4.41
N LEU A 230 11.67 -8.97 3.29
CA LEU A 230 12.10 -8.47 1.99
C LEU A 230 11.54 -7.06 1.79
N VAL A 231 12.38 -6.06 2.07
CA VAL A 231 11.97 -4.65 2.11
C VAL A 231 12.38 -3.97 0.80
N GLY A 232 11.51 -4.08 -0.19
CA GLY A 232 11.74 -3.64 -1.56
C GLY A 232 10.96 -2.39 -1.97
N ASN A 233 11.10 -2.07 -3.25
CA ASN A 233 10.41 -0.99 -3.95
C ASN A 233 9.85 -1.50 -5.29
N ASN A 234 9.00 -0.69 -5.93
CA ASN A 234 8.52 -0.97 -7.30
C ASN A 234 9.52 -0.59 -8.41
N MET A 235 10.72 -0.21 -8.04
CA MET A 235 11.84 0.10 -8.93
C MET A 235 13.07 -0.69 -8.47
N PRO A 236 13.86 -1.26 -9.40
CA PRO A 236 14.97 -2.16 -9.08
C PRO A 236 16.24 -1.44 -8.63
N VAL A 237 16.28 -0.14 -8.77
CA VAL A 237 17.44 0.72 -8.47
C VAL A 237 17.06 1.83 -7.51
N PHE A 238 18.08 2.53 -7.00
CA PHE A 238 17.89 3.65 -6.08
C PHE A 238 18.70 4.88 -6.52
N PHE A 239 18.50 6.04 -5.86
CA PHE A 239 19.13 7.33 -6.23
C PHE A 239 20.61 7.41 -5.88
N ILE A 240 21.06 6.64 -4.92
CA ILE A 240 22.39 6.75 -4.30
C ILE A 240 23.04 5.38 -4.15
N GLN A 241 24.35 5.38 -4.16
CA GLN A 241 25.19 4.18 -4.07
C GLN A 241 25.60 3.84 -2.63
N ASP A 242 25.57 4.82 -1.72
CA ASP A 242 26.08 4.69 -0.36
C ASP A 242 25.08 5.31 0.63
N ALA A 243 24.86 4.63 1.75
CA ALA A 243 23.95 5.05 2.80
C ALA A 243 24.32 6.42 3.43
N MET A 244 25.60 6.85 3.32
CA MET A 244 26.04 8.16 3.78
C MET A 244 25.24 9.30 3.16
N LYS A 245 24.71 9.11 1.94
CA LYS A 245 23.91 10.10 1.20
C LYS A 245 22.40 9.99 1.45
N PHE A 246 21.95 9.01 2.23
CA PHE A 246 20.52 8.83 2.47
C PHE A 246 19.86 10.00 3.21
N PRO A 247 20.43 10.55 4.31
CA PRO A 247 19.87 11.73 4.95
C PRO A 247 19.81 12.95 4.02
N ASP A 248 20.85 13.20 3.22
CA ASP A 248 20.89 14.31 2.27
C ASP A 248 19.80 14.18 1.19
N LEU A 249 19.63 12.97 0.63
CA LEU A 249 18.56 12.67 -0.32
C LEU A 249 17.18 12.92 0.31
N VAL A 250 16.97 12.45 1.53
CA VAL A 250 15.68 12.60 2.21
C VAL A 250 15.39 14.07 2.49
N HIS A 251 16.38 14.86 2.93
CA HIS A 251 16.22 16.30 3.12
C HIS A 251 15.90 17.02 1.81
N ALA A 252 16.51 16.62 0.70
CA ALA A 252 16.27 17.21 -0.60
C ALA A 252 14.86 16.90 -1.16
N VAL A 253 14.30 15.73 -0.85
CA VAL A 253 13.00 15.27 -1.38
C VAL A 253 11.82 15.61 -0.47
N LYS A 254 12.06 15.90 0.82
CA LYS A 254 11.05 16.34 1.78
C LYS A 254 10.71 17.82 1.63
N PRO A 255 9.63 18.30 2.25
CA PRO A 255 9.29 19.71 2.25
C PRO A 255 10.45 20.61 2.72
N GLU A 256 10.59 21.77 2.11
CA GLU A 256 11.60 22.75 2.47
C GLU A 256 11.41 23.20 3.94
N PRO A 257 12.48 23.30 4.71
CA PRO A 257 12.37 23.49 6.18
C PRO A 257 11.81 24.86 6.57
N HIS A 258 11.90 25.88 5.73
CA HIS A 258 11.45 27.24 6.05
C HIS A 258 9.95 27.46 5.78
N ASN A 259 9.31 26.67 4.91
CA ASN A 259 7.92 26.88 4.50
C ASN A 259 7.04 25.62 4.51
N GLY A 260 7.63 24.41 4.63
CA GLY A 260 6.91 23.14 4.60
C GLY A 260 6.34 22.76 3.23
N MET A 261 6.82 23.36 2.15
CA MET A 261 6.41 23.06 0.76
C MET A 261 7.55 22.43 -0.04
N PRO A 262 7.26 21.65 -1.08
CA PRO A 262 5.98 21.09 -1.49
C PRO A 262 5.62 19.87 -0.65
N GLN A 263 4.32 19.51 -0.60
CA GLN A 263 3.89 18.24 -0.02
C GLN A 263 4.04 17.13 -1.06
N ALA A 264 4.85 16.12 -0.77
CA ALA A 264 4.94 14.87 -1.51
C ALA A 264 5.09 15.03 -3.04
N ALA A 265 6.05 15.82 -3.48
CA ALA A 265 6.34 15.98 -4.90
C ALA A 265 7.83 16.07 -5.15
N SER A 266 8.28 15.55 -6.29
CA SER A 266 9.68 15.66 -6.74
C SER A 266 9.96 16.98 -7.47
N ALA A 267 8.97 17.81 -7.70
CA ALA A 267 9.04 19.03 -8.49
C ALA A 267 9.35 20.24 -7.62
N HIS A 268 10.54 20.30 -7.08
CA HIS A 268 11.05 21.47 -6.34
C HIS A 268 12.55 21.59 -6.49
N ASP A 269 13.09 22.79 -6.24
CA ASP A 269 14.48 23.13 -6.49
C ASP A 269 15.45 22.26 -5.70
N THR A 270 15.17 21.97 -4.44
CA THR A 270 16.07 21.19 -3.56
C THR A 270 16.29 19.77 -4.09
N PHE A 271 15.25 19.09 -4.55
CA PHE A 271 15.38 17.77 -5.13
C PHE A 271 16.20 17.78 -6.43
N TRP A 272 15.82 18.67 -7.35
CA TRP A 272 16.49 18.75 -8.65
C TRP A 272 17.91 19.29 -8.56
N ASP A 273 18.20 20.17 -7.59
CA ASP A 273 19.57 20.58 -7.28
C ASP A 273 20.41 19.40 -6.83
N PHE A 274 19.95 18.67 -5.82
CA PHE A 274 20.65 17.50 -5.29
C PHE A 274 20.95 16.46 -6.38
N VAL A 275 19.93 15.99 -7.10
CA VAL A 275 20.11 14.91 -8.08
C VAL A 275 20.95 15.33 -9.29
N SER A 276 20.91 16.60 -9.69
CA SER A 276 21.73 17.11 -10.78
C SER A 276 23.21 17.31 -10.42
N LEU A 277 23.51 17.36 -9.11
CA LEU A 277 24.87 17.36 -8.56
C LEU A 277 25.36 15.95 -8.19
N MET A 278 24.46 14.97 -8.26
CA MET A 278 24.73 13.55 -7.96
C MET A 278 24.40 12.68 -9.20
N PRO A 279 25.26 12.65 -10.22
CA PRO A 279 24.97 11.98 -11.49
C PRO A 279 24.72 10.47 -11.37
N GLU A 280 25.13 9.82 -10.27
CA GLU A 280 24.75 8.45 -9.92
C GLU A 280 23.22 8.26 -9.84
N SER A 281 22.45 9.32 -9.62
CA SER A 281 20.99 9.29 -9.58
C SER A 281 20.34 9.20 -10.96
N THR A 282 21.08 9.37 -12.06
CA THR A 282 20.50 9.49 -13.42
C THR A 282 19.63 8.29 -13.79
N HIS A 283 20.10 7.07 -13.52
CA HIS A 283 19.34 5.87 -13.83
C HIS A 283 18.00 5.83 -13.07
N MET A 284 18.04 6.11 -11.78
CA MET A 284 16.81 6.17 -10.97
C MET A 284 15.86 7.27 -11.41
N LEU A 285 16.38 8.41 -11.91
CA LEU A 285 15.54 9.48 -12.46
C LEU A 285 14.78 9.02 -13.71
N MET A 286 15.38 8.19 -14.58
CA MET A 286 14.66 7.60 -15.71
C MET A 286 13.45 6.78 -15.23
N TRP A 287 13.64 5.95 -14.21
CA TRP A 287 12.57 5.16 -13.60
C TRP A 287 11.50 6.05 -12.96
N LEU A 288 11.88 7.09 -12.23
CA LEU A 288 10.97 8.01 -11.55
C LEU A 288 10.13 8.84 -12.52
N MET A 289 10.70 9.21 -13.67
CA MET A 289 9.97 9.95 -14.71
C MET A 289 9.15 9.04 -15.62
N SER A 290 9.34 7.72 -15.57
CA SER A 290 8.56 6.76 -16.34
C SER A 290 7.18 6.50 -15.72
N ASP A 291 6.38 5.72 -16.44
CA ASP A 291 5.06 5.25 -15.99
C ASP A 291 5.11 4.39 -14.72
N ARG A 292 6.27 3.82 -14.40
CA ARG A 292 6.51 3.04 -13.17
C ARG A 292 6.22 3.85 -11.89
N ALA A 293 6.37 5.16 -11.94
CA ALA A 293 6.08 6.04 -10.80
C ALA A 293 4.59 6.35 -10.59
N LEU A 294 3.73 5.91 -11.49
CA LEU A 294 2.28 6.14 -11.48
C LEU A 294 1.49 4.82 -11.62
N PRO A 295 1.71 3.82 -10.77
CA PRO A 295 1.00 2.54 -10.92
C PRO A 295 -0.52 2.75 -10.88
N ARG A 296 -1.25 2.00 -11.72
CA ARG A 296 -2.72 1.99 -11.69
C ARG A 296 -3.25 1.52 -10.33
N SER A 297 -2.55 0.59 -9.71
CA SER A 297 -2.90 -0.03 -8.43
C SER A 297 -1.67 -0.64 -7.79
N TYR A 298 -1.68 -0.80 -6.48
CA TYR A 298 -0.66 -1.63 -5.80
C TYR A 298 -0.63 -3.06 -6.36
N ARG A 299 -1.77 -3.62 -6.80
CA ARG A 299 -1.88 -4.97 -7.40
C ARG A 299 -1.20 -5.11 -8.76
N MET A 300 -0.87 -4.01 -9.40
CA MET A 300 -0.42 -3.93 -10.79
C MET A 300 0.96 -3.30 -10.91
N MET A 301 1.79 -3.46 -9.90
CA MET A 301 3.18 -3.01 -9.92
C MET A 301 4.13 -4.15 -9.59
N GLN A 302 5.30 -4.14 -10.22
CA GLN A 302 6.41 -5.02 -9.85
C GLN A 302 6.98 -4.59 -8.49
N GLY A 303 7.71 -5.50 -7.85
CA GLY A 303 8.50 -5.22 -6.67
C GLY A 303 9.91 -5.78 -6.82
N PHE A 304 10.87 -5.15 -6.18
CA PHE A 304 12.28 -5.52 -6.28
C PHE A 304 12.94 -5.43 -4.90
N GLY A 305 13.81 -6.41 -4.62
CA GLY A 305 14.65 -6.37 -3.42
C GLY A 305 15.70 -5.26 -3.45
N VAL A 306 15.96 -4.68 -4.62
CA VAL A 306 16.95 -3.65 -4.94
C VAL A 306 18.38 -4.16 -4.82
N HIS A 307 18.76 -4.60 -3.63
CA HIS A 307 20.14 -5.04 -3.31
C HIS A 307 20.46 -6.43 -3.85
N THR A 308 21.74 -6.71 -3.94
CA THR A 308 22.25 -8.07 -4.07
C THR A 308 22.30 -8.70 -2.68
N PHE A 309 21.73 -9.90 -2.54
CA PHE A 309 21.78 -10.73 -1.34
C PHE A 309 22.55 -12.03 -1.69
N ARG A 310 22.70 -12.91 -0.69
CA ARG A 310 23.27 -14.24 -0.88
C ARG A 310 22.23 -15.31 -0.55
N PHE A 311 22.17 -16.36 -1.36
CA PHE A 311 21.66 -17.65 -0.94
C PHE A 311 22.84 -18.53 -0.50
N VAL A 312 22.65 -19.28 0.58
CA VAL A 312 23.62 -20.22 1.10
C VAL A 312 22.90 -21.56 1.34
N ASN A 313 23.38 -22.62 0.70
CA ASN A 313 22.82 -23.96 0.87
C ASN A 313 23.42 -24.70 2.08
N ASP A 314 22.95 -25.92 2.36
CA ASP A 314 23.43 -26.74 3.47
C ASP A 314 24.90 -27.16 3.38
N PHE A 315 25.48 -27.08 2.18
CA PHE A 315 26.91 -27.37 1.96
C PHE A 315 27.79 -26.13 2.11
N GLY A 316 27.22 -24.99 2.46
CA GLY A 316 27.93 -23.71 2.56
C GLY A 316 28.28 -23.08 1.21
N VAL A 317 27.70 -23.55 0.11
CA VAL A 317 27.84 -22.92 -1.21
C VAL A 317 26.96 -21.68 -1.28
N SER A 318 27.60 -20.55 -1.62
CA SER A 318 26.93 -19.26 -1.77
C SER A 318 26.73 -18.90 -3.25
N SER A 319 25.60 -18.27 -3.55
CA SER A 319 25.33 -17.59 -4.80
C SER A 319 24.75 -16.20 -4.52
N PHE A 320 25.10 -15.23 -5.33
CA PHE A 320 24.42 -13.93 -5.30
C PHE A 320 23.01 -14.03 -5.88
N VAL A 321 22.08 -13.25 -5.30
CA VAL A 321 20.68 -13.21 -5.75
C VAL A 321 20.12 -11.79 -5.75
N LYS A 322 19.28 -11.49 -6.74
CA LYS A 322 18.40 -10.31 -6.76
C LYS A 322 16.95 -10.76 -6.82
N PHE A 323 16.10 -10.23 -5.95
CA PHE A 323 14.69 -10.62 -5.82
C PHE A 323 13.77 -9.76 -6.68
N HIS A 324 12.80 -10.40 -7.34
CA HIS A 324 11.82 -9.79 -8.22
C HIS A 324 10.40 -10.25 -7.87
N TRP A 325 9.47 -9.32 -7.74
CA TRP A 325 8.03 -9.58 -7.65
C TRP A 325 7.36 -9.19 -8.96
N THR A 326 6.76 -10.14 -9.64
CA THR A 326 6.02 -9.90 -10.89
C THR A 326 4.52 -10.03 -10.63
N PRO A 327 3.71 -8.97 -10.83
CA PRO A 327 2.28 -9.04 -10.61
C PRO A 327 1.63 -9.94 -11.67
N MET A 328 0.82 -10.90 -11.24
CA MET A 328 0.14 -11.85 -12.13
C MET A 328 -0.90 -11.16 -13.02
N GLN A 329 -1.43 -10.01 -12.62
CA GLN A 329 -2.34 -9.17 -13.39
C GLN A 329 -1.64 -8.22 -14.37
N GLY A 330 -0.31 -8.29 -14.47
CA GLY A 330 0.50 -7.38 -15.27
C GLY A 330 0.75 -6.03 -14.62
N SER A 331 1.68 -5.29 -15.22
CA SER A 331 2.08 -3.96 -14.77
C SER A 331 1.35 -2.90 -15.58
N HIS A 332 0.58 -2.03 -14.91
CA HIS A 332 -0.22 -1.01 -15.55
C HIS A 332 -0.10 0.33 -14.82
N ALA A 333 -0.12 1.42 -15.57
CA ALA A 333 0.03 2.77 -15.05
C ALA A 333 -1.20 3.66 -15.28
N LEU A 334 -1.25 4.75 -14.54
CA LEU A 334 -2.11 5.92 -14.78
C LEU A 334 -1.38 6.90 -15.69
N LEU A 335 -2.13 7.68 -16.46
CA LEU A 335 -1.60 8.88 -17.11
C LEU A 335 -1.44 10.01 -16.08
N TRP A 336 -0.54 10.96 -16.35
CA TRP A 336 -0.27 12.04 -15.39
C TRP A 336 -1.49 12.92 -15.10
N ASP A 337 -2.23 13.36 -16.12
CA ASP A 337 -3.45 14.15 -15.94
C ASP A 337 -4.52 13.38 -15.15
N GLU A 338 -4.65 12.09 -15.41
CA GLU A 338 -5.53 11.19 -14.66
C GLU A 338 -5.10 11.10 -13.19
N ALA A 339 -3.82 10.88 -12.91
CA ALA A 339 -3.29 10.79 -11.55
C ALA A 339 -3.50 12.07 -10.73
N VAL A 340 -3.35 13.24 -11.36
CA VAL A 340 -3.61 14.55 -10.75
C VAL A 340 -5.10 14.69 -10.38
N LYS A 341 -6.00 14.33 -11.28
CA LYS A 341 -7.45 14.39 -11.04
C LYS A 341 -7.90 13.39 -9.97
N ILE A 342 -7.39 12.16 -10.00
CA ILE A 342 -7.65 11.16 -8.97
C ILE A 342 -7.18 11.68 -7.60
N SER A 343 -6.03 12.32 -7.51
CA SER A 343 -5.52 12.89 -6.26
C SER A 343 -6.49 13.84 -5.57
N GLY A 344 -7.30 14.57 -6.36
CA GLY A 344 -8.34 15.47 -5.84
C GLY A 344 -9.66 14.77 -5.53
N CYS A 345 -10.04 13.76 -6.32
CA CYS A 345 -11.31 13.06 -6.18
C CYS A 345 -11.28 11.98 -5.09
N ASP A 346 -10.19 11.22 -5.04
CA ASP A 346 -9.98 10.12 -4.09
C ASP A 346 -8.50 10.01 -3.72
N PRO A 347 -8.05 10.70 -2.69
CA PRO A 347 -6.65 10.60 -2.24
C PRO A 347 -6.25 9.20 -1.79
N ASP A 348 -7.21 8.34 -1.47
CA ASP A 348 -7.04 6.96 -1.02
C ASP A 348 -7.20 5.91 -2.14
N PHE A 349 -7.06 6.30 -3.40
CA PHE A 349 -7.39 5.49 -4.57
C PHE A 349 -6.70 4.11 -4.58
N HIS A 350 -5.39 4.04 -4.36
CA HIS A 350 -4.68 2.77 -4.31
C HIS A 350 -5.03 1.95 -3.06
N ARG A 351 -5.22 2.63 -1.93
CA ARG A 351 -5.64 1.99 -0.67
C ARG A 351 -7.01 1.35 -0.84
N ARG A 352 -7.96 2.08 -1.43
CA ARG A 352 -9.32 1.60 -1.71
C ARG A 352 -9.32 0.44 -2.70
N ASP A 353 -8.56 0.54 -3.79
CA ASP A 353 -8.46 -0.51 -4.80
C ASP A 353 -7.96 -1.83 -4.20
N LEU A 354 -6.91 -1.79 -3.37
CA LEU A 354 -6.39 -2.99 -2.69
C LEU A 354 -7.43 -3.59 -1.75
N TRP A 355 -8.08 -2.75 -0.94
CA TRP A 355 -9.09 -3.17 0.01
C TRP A 355 -10.29 -3.81 -0.69
N GLU A 356 -10.89 -3.12 -1.65
CA GLU A 356 -12.07 -3.57 -2.37
C GLU A 356 -11.80 -4.84 -3.21
N ALA A 357 -10.60 -4.98 -3.77
CA ALA A 357 -10.23 -6.20 -4.50
C ALA A 357 -10.21 -7.43 -3.58
N ILE A 358 -9.64 -7.30 -2.40
CA ILE A 358 -9.61 -8.40 -1.41
C ILE A 358 -11.03 -8.71 -0.92
N GLU A 359 -11.85 -7.69 -0.60
CA GLU A 359 -13.26 -7.86 -0.20
C GLU A 359 -14.09 -8.58 -1.27
N ALA A 360 -13.84 -8.28 -2.54
CA ALA A 360 -14.52 -8.92 -3.66
C ALA A 360 -14.02 -10.35 -3.96
N GLY A 361 -12.98 -10.84 -3.26
CA GLY A 361 -12.35 -12.13 -3.52
C GLY A 361 -11.44 -12.12 -4.77
N ALA A 362 -11.16 -10.96 -5.36
CA ALA A 362 -10.21 -10.78 -6.46
C ALA A 362 -8.79 -10.61 -5.89
N TYR A 363 -8.29 -11.65 -5.25
CA TYR A 363 -7.05 -11.61 -4.50
C TYR A 363 -5.85 -11.23 -5.36
N PRO A 364 -5.08 -10.19 -4.96
CA PRO A 364 -3.85 -9.83 -5.66
C PRO A 364 -2.79 -10.94 -5.54
N GLU A 365 -2.10 -11.20 -6.65
CA GLU A 365 -1.09 -12.24 -6.73
C GLU A 365 0.20 -11.73 -7.38
N TRP A 366 1.35 -12.17 -6.84
CA TRP A 366 2.67 -11.94 -7.41
C TRP A 366 3.49 -13.22 -7.43
N GLU A 367 4.26 -13.39 -8.48
CA GLU A 367 5.30 -14.39 -8.54
C GLU A 367 6.61 -13.81 -7.97
N LEU A 368 7.21 -14.51 -6.99
CA LEU A 368 8.57 -14.24 -6.53
C LEU A 368 9.53 -14.99 -7.42
N GLY A 369 10.43 -14.26 -8.05
CA GLY A 369 11.56 -14.81 -8.79
C GLY A 369 12.88 -14.25 -8.30
N VAL A 370 13.95 -14.91 -8.69
CA VAL A 370 15.32 -14.46 -8.41
C VAL A 370 16.19 -14.56 -9.65
N GLN A 371 17.09 -13.60 -9.81
CA GLN A 371 18.28 -13.75 -10.64
C GLN A 371 19.36 -14.36 -9.76
N ILE A 372 19.96 -15.49 -10.19
CA ILE A 372 20.97 -16.23 -9.44
C ILE A 372 22.26 -16.24 -10.26
N PHE A 373 23.37 -15.83 -9.65
CA PHE A 373 24.67 -15.73 -10.33
C PHE A 373 25.82 -15.94 -9.36
N SER A 374 26.97 -16.35 -9.89
CA SER A 374 28.19 -16.56 -9.11
C SER A 374 28.97 -15.26 -8.91
N GLU A 375 29.95 -15.27 -8.02
CA GLU A 375 30.89 -14.16 -7.84
C GLU A 375 31.72 -13.93 -9.13
N GLU A 376 32.13 -14.98 -9.80
CA GLU A 376 32.84 -14.89 -11.06
C GLU A 376 32.03 -14.22 -12.17
N GLN A 377 30.73 -14.54 -12.26
CA GLN A 377 29.80 -13.85 -13.18
C GLN A 377 29.65 -12.37 -12.81
N ALA A 378 29.56 -12.08 -11.53
CA ALA A 378 29.42 -10.70 -11.02
C ALA A 378 30.64 -9.84 -11.37
N GLU A 379 31.86 -10.39 -11.23
CA GLU A 379 33.12 -9.72 -11.59
C GLU A 379 33.22 -9.46 -13.11
N GLY A 380 32.63 -10.35 -13.92
CA GLY A 380 32.67 -10.28 -15.38
C GLY A 380 31.78 -9.16 -15.97
N PHE A 381 30.78 -8.61 -15.24
CA PHE A 381 29.93 -7.55 -15.76
C PHE A 381 30.65 -6.22 -15.88
N SER A 382 30.26 -5.41 -16.87
CA SER A 382 30.75 -4.03 -17.07
C SER A 382 30.36 -3.08 -15.93
N PHE A 383 29.43 -3.48 -15.06
CA PHE A 383 28.94 -2.77 -13.89
C PHE A 383 29.18 -3.59 -12.61
N ASP A 384 29.06 -2.94 -11.47
CA ASP A 384 29.16 -3.61 -10.17
C ASP A 384 27.76 -3.99 -9.66
N VAL A 385 27.56 -5.26 -9.31
CA VAL A 385 26.28 -5.79 -8.80
C VAL A 385 25.95 -5.33 -7.38
N LEU A 386 26.93 -4.76 -6.66
CA LEU A 386 26.76 -4.16 -5.33
C LEU A 386 26.41 -2.67 -5.41
N ASP A 387 26.38 -2.08 -6.60
CA ASP A 387 25.89 -0.73 -6.82
C ASP A 387 24.36 -0.73 -6.88
N ALA A 388 23.72 -0.12 -5.88
CA ALA A 388 22.27 -0.03 -5.79
C ALA A 388 21.63 0.82 -6.91
N THR A 389 22.41 1.52 -7.75
CA THR A 389 21.93 2.21 -8.94
C THR A 389 21.91 1.35 -10.20
N LYS A 390 22.32 0.08 -10.07
CA LYS A 390 22.44 -0.87 -11.18
C LYS A 390 21.46 -2.03 -11.05
N LEU A 391 20.99 -2.51 -12.19
CA LEU A 391 20.21 -3.74 -12.32
C LEU A 391 20.99 -4.74 -13.20
N ILE A 392 20.57 -5.99 -13.20
CA ILE A 392 21.08 -7.00 -14.12
C ILE A 392 20.01 -7.21 -15.19
N PRO A 393 20.27 -6.94 -16.48
CA PRO A 393 19.35 -7.26 -17.56
C PRO A 393 18.99 -8.75 -17.59
N GLU A 394 17.73 -9.07 -17.89
CA GLU A 394 17.24 -10.46 -17.90
C GLU A 394 17.93 -11.30 -19.01
N GLU A 395 18.47 -10.63 -20.01
CA GLU A 395 19.26 -11.24 -21.08
C GLU A 395 20.59 -11.81 -20.57
N LEU A 396 21.16 -11.23 -19.51
CA LEU A 396 22.40 -11.72 -18.89
C LEU A 396 22.15 -12.78 -17.84
N VAL A 397 21.15 -12.58 -17.00
CA VAL A 397 20.73 -13.51 -15.95
C VAL A 397 19.21 -13.58 -15.93
N PRO A 398 18.61 -14.68 -16.42
CA PRO A 398 17.16 -14.82 -16.41
C PRO A 398 16.61 -14.97 -15.01
N ILE A 399 15.33 -14.59 -14.82
CA ILE A 399 14.62 -14.73 -13.55
C ILE A 399 14.17 -16.19 -13.39
N THR A 400 14.53 -16.82 -12.29
CA THR A 400 14.06 -18.15 -11.87
C THR A 400 12.88 -17.99 -10.92
N PRO A 401 11.68 -18.50 -11.25
CA PRO A 401 10.52 -18.44 -10.36
C PRO A 401 10.72 -19.31 -9.11
N LEU A 402 10.44 -18.74 -7.93
CA LEU A 402 10.52 -19.45 -6.65
C LEU A 402 9.17 -19.83 -6.08
N GLY A 403 8.14 -18.99 -6.25
CA GLY A 403 6.85 -19.23 -5.67
C GLY A 403 5.87 -18.08 -5.91
N LYS A 404 4.67 -18.23 -5.37
CA LYS A 404 3.57 -17.29 -5.53
C LYS A 404 3.13 -16.72 -4.18
N MET A 405 2.96 -15.42 -4.12
CA MET A 405 2.32 -14.72 -3.01
C MET A 405 0.87 -14.37 -3.37
N VAL A 406 -0.05 -14.62 -2.44
CA VAL A 406 -1.47 -14.26 -2.56
C VAL A 406 -1.86 -13.43 -1.35
N LEU A 407 -2.46 -12.25 -1.57
CA LEU A 407 -3.01 -11.42 -0.50
C LEU A 407 -4.53 -11.63 -0.43
N ASN A 408 -5.00 -12.25 0.64
CA ASN A 408 -6.38 -12.74 0.73
C ASN A 408 -7.14 -12.26 1.96
N ARG A 409 -6.56 -11.32 2.73
CA ARG A 409 -7.22 -10.77 3.91
C ARG A 409 -6.78 -9.34 4.20
N ASN A 410 -7.76 -8.46 4.42
CA ASN A 410 -7.52 -7.11 4.90
C ASN A 410 -7.14 -7.09 6.39
N PRO A 411 -6.41 -6.07 6.88
CA PRO A 411 -6.23 -5.84 8.31
C PRO A 411 -7.56 -5.55 8.99
N ASP A 412 -7.73 -6.02 10.24
CA ASP A 412 -8.88 -5.67 11.07
C ASP A 412 -8.73 -4.28 11.68
N ASN A 413 -7.50 -3.86 11.98
CA ASN A 413 -7.21 -2.55 12.55
C ASN A 413 -5.97 -1.93 11.92
N PHE A 414 -6.15 -0.77 11.30
CA PHE A 414 -5.09 -0.07 10.60
C PHE A 414 -3.92 0.32 11.53
N PHE A 415 -4.20 0.81 12.74
CA PHE A 415 -3.15 1.21 13.68
C PHE A 415 -2.39 0.00 14.21
N ALA A 416 -3.10 -0.98 14.74
CA ALA A 416 -2.50 -2.15 15.37
C ALA A 416 -1.65 -2.99 14.40
N GLU A 417 -2.06 -3.06 13.13
CA GLU A 417 -1.43 -3.92 12.13
C GLU A 417 -0.57 -3.12 11.15
N THR A 418 -1.13 -2.11 10.45
CA THR A 418 -0.44 -1.38 9.38
C THR A 418 0.50 -0.29 9.91
N GLU A 419 0.10 0.47 10.94
CA GLU A 419 0.96 1.50 11.53
C GLU A 419 2.07 0.90 12.38
N GLN A 420 1.78 -0.11 13.19
CA GLN A 420 2.74 -0.70 14.13
C GLN A 420 3.66 -1.76 13.51
N VAL A 421 3.41 -2.22 12.28
CA VAL A 421 4.34 -3.16 11.65
C VAL A 421 5.73 -2.55 11.47
N ALA A 422 6.73 -3.32 11.87
CA ALA A 422 8.16 -2.99 11.76
C ALA A 422 8.83 -3.92 10.75
N PHE A 423 9.37 -3.35 9.69
CA PHE A 423 10.21 -4.07 8.73
C PHE A 423 11.68 -3.74 8.98
N CYS A 424 12.56 -4.70 8.70
CA CYS A 424 13.99 -4.48 8.74
C CYS A 424 14.70 -5.41 7.74
N THR A 425 15.58 -4.85 6.91
CA THR A 425 16.40 -5.64 5.98
C THR A 425 17.36 -6.60 6.71
N ALA A 426 17.63 -6.37 8.01
CA ALA A 426 18.40 -7.28 8.84
C ALA A 426 17.63 -8.52 9.30
N HIS A 427 16.32 -8.57 9.14
CA HIS A 427 15.54 -9.75 9.46
C HIS A 427 15.69 -10.77 8.33
N VAL A 428 16.64 -11.68 8.49
CA VAL A 428 16.92 -12.80 7.59
C VAL A 428 16.81 -14.12 8.34
N VAL A 429 16.70 -15.21 7.60
CA VAL A 429 16.65 -16.57 8.13
C VAL A 429 17.86 -17.37 7.63
N PRO A 430 18.20 -18.51 8.25
CA PRO A 430 19.27 -19.35 7.75
C PRO A 430 19.12 -19.64 6.25
N GLY A 431 20.22 -19.50 5.49
CA GLY A 431 20.21 -19.67 4.03
C GLY A 431 20.01 -18.39 3.21
N ILE A 432 19.74 -17.27 3.86
CA ILE A 432 19.69 -15.93 3.23
C ILE A 432 20.69 -15.04 3.96
N ASP A 433 21.60 -14.41 3.23
CA ASP A 433 22.66 -13.60 3.80
C ASP A 433 22.86 -12.30 3.02
N PHE A 434 23.67 -11.41 3.55
CA PHE A 434 23.94 -10.09 3.01
C PHE A 434 25.11 -10.12 2.00
N SER A 435 25.16 -9.09 1.18
CA SER A 435 26.34 -8.72 0.41
C SER A 435 26.97 -7.45 0.99
N ASN A 436 28.10 -7.06 0.43
CA ASN A 436 28.83 -5.83 0.80
C ASN A 436 28.25 -4.56 0.10
N ASP A 437 26.99 -4.55 -0.31
CA ASP A 437 26.32 -3.36 -0.85
C ASP A 437 26.33 -2.24 0.22
N PRO A 438 26.96 -1.08 -0.05
CA PRO A 438 27.11 -0.01 0.95
C PRO A 438 25.80 0.62 1.37
N LEU A 439 24.79 0.62 0.49
CA LEU A 439 23.47 1.11 0.82
C LEU A 439 22.71 0.10 1.69
N LEU A 440 22.83 -1.20 1.42
CA LEU A 440 22.25 -2.25 2.25
C LEU A 440 22.81 -2.21 3.67
N ALA A 441 24.12 -2.03 3.83
CA ALA A 441 24.77 -1.93 5.13
C ALA A 441 24.14 -0.84 6.03
N GLY A 442 23.86 0.34 5.48
CA GLY A 442 23.18 1.39 6.22
C GLY A 442 21.73 1.06 6.55
N ARG A 443 21.01 0.39 5.63
CA ARG A 443 19.63 -0.03 5.85
C ARG A 443 19.49 -1.06 6.97
N ILE A 444 20.42 -1.97 7.12
CA ILE A 444 20.47 -2.98 8.20
C ILE A 444 20.41 -2.30 9.56
N HIS A 445 21.12 -1.19 9.75
CA HIS A 445 21.12 -0.43 11.00
C HIS A 445 19.90 0.48 11.15
N SER A 446 19.59 1.28 10.13
CA SER A 446 18.61 2.37 10.19
C SER A 446 17.19 1.90 10.56
N TYR A 447 16.75 0.75 10.07
CA TYR A 447 15.39 0.25 10.32
C TYR A 447 15.18 -0.13 11.78
N VAL A 448 16.15 -0.74 12.44
CA VAL A 448 16.07 -1.08 13.87
C VAL A 448 16.11 0.19 14.71
N ASP A 449 17.01 1.12 14.40
CA ASP A 449 17.19 2.38 15.13
C ASP A 449 15.89 3.19 15.18
N THR A 450 15.28 3.44 14.04
CA THR A 450 14.04 4.22 13.98
C THR A 450 12.86 3.55 14.69
N GLN A 451 12.77 2.21 14.74
CA GLN A 451 11.69 1.50 15.42
C GLN A 451 11.73 1.67 16.95
N ILE A 452 12.90 1.84 17.55
CA ILE A 452 13.03 2.06 18.99
C ILE A 452 12.26 3.31 19.42
N SER A 453 12.44 4.43 18.73
CA SER A 453 11.70 5.66 19.01
C SER A 453 10.24 5.57 18.61
N ARG A 454 9.99 5.04 17.42
CA ARG A 454 8.67 5.03 16.81
C ARG A 454 7.69 4.11 17.54
N LEU A 455 8.14 2.96 18.03
CA LEU A 455 7.32 1.93 18.66
C LEU A 455 7.52 1.83 20.18
N GLY A 456 8.24 2.78 20.77
CA GLY A 456 8.30 2.98 22.22
C GLY A 456 9.26 2.07 22.96
N GLY A 457 10.31 1.54 22.29
CA GLY A 457 11.37 0.80 22.96
C GLY A 457 11.88 -0.43 22.21
N PRO A 458 12.87 -1.15 22.77
CA PRO A 458 13.53 -2.26 22.08
C PRO A 458 12.64 -3.51 21.92
N ASN A 459 11.54 -3.59 22.68
CA ASN A 459 10.64 -4.74 22.67
C ASN A 459 9.54 -4.67 21.60
N PHE A 460 9.70 -3.86 20.54
CA PHE A 460 8.70 -3.73 19.47
C PHE A 460 8.41 -5.05 18.74
N HIS A 461 9.29 -6.05 18.83
CA HIS A 461 9.05 -7.39 18.33
C HIS A 461 7.96 -8.17 19.12
N GLU A 462 7.58 -7.71 20.31
CA GLU A 462 6.46 -8.28 21.08
C GLU A 462 5.10 -7.70 20.67
N ILE A 463 5.07 -6.61 19.89
CA ILE A 463 3.83 -6.13 19.25
C ILE A 463 3.35 -7.24 18.32
N PRO A 464 2.08 -7.69 18.44
CA PRO A 464 1.62 -8.93 17.81
C PRO A 464 1.87 -9.05 16.30
N ILE A 465 1.73 -7.93 15.54
CA ILE A 465 2.02 -7.93 14.10
C ILE A 465 3.50 -8.18 13.80
N ASN A 466 4.40 -7.82 14.71
CA ASN A 466 5.84 -7.98 14.56
C ASN A 466 6.36 -9.31 15.14
N ALA A 467 5.57 -9.93 16.00
CA ALA A 467 5.96 -11.15 16.68
C ALA A 467 6.19 -12.29 15.68
N PRO A 468 7.32 -13.01 15.75
CA PRO A 468 7.53 -14.19 14.94
C PRO A 468 6.61 -15.33 15.38
N ILE A 469 6.33 -16.25 14.46
CA ILE A 469 5.67 -17.52 14.80
C ILE A 469 6.68 -18.53 15.36
N ALA A 470 7.95 -18.37 15.02
CA ALA A 470 9.05 -19.12 15.64
C ALA A 470 9.20 -18.72 17.12
N PRO A 471 9.52 -19.67 18.02
CA PRO A 471 9.74 -19.34 19.41
C PRO A 471 10.94 -18.40 19.60
N VAL A 472 10.78 -17.43 20.51
CA VAL A 472 11.85 -16.48 20.85
C VAL A 472 12.45 -16.84 22.20
N HIS A 473 13.72 -17.23 22.20
CA HIS A 473 14.49 -17.55 23.40
C HIS A 473 15.85 -16.86 23.33
N ASN A 474 16.08 -15.88 24.21
CA ASN A 474 17.35 -15.14 24.28
C ASN A 474 17.58 -14.60 25.68
N ASN A 475 18.72 -13.94 25.89
CA ASN A 475 19.09 -13.30 27.14
C ASN A 475 18.76 -11.80 27.19
N GLN A 476 18.01 -11.30 26.19
CA GLN A 476 17.52 -9.92 26.17
C GLN A 476 16.33 -9.82 27.13
N ARG A 477 16.52 -9.09 28.20
CA ARG A 477 15.55 -8.95 29.29
C ARG A 477 15.17 -7.49 29.46
N ASP A 478 14.05 -7.28 30.14
CA ASP A 478 13.58 -5.96 30.57
C ASP A 478 13.35 -4.95 29.41
N GLY A 479 13.34 -3.68 29.69
CA GLY A 479 13.05 -2.59 28.76
C GLY A 479 11.56 -2.29 28.62
N MET A 480 11.24 -1.12 28.05
CA MET A 480 9.86 -0.66 27.90
C MET A 480 8.98 -1.66 27.15
N HIS A 481 7.76 -1.83 27.64
CA HIS A 481 6.72 -2.68 27.06
C HIS A 481 7.06 -4.19 26.99
N ARG A 482 8.04 -4.66 27.80
CA ARG A 482 8.29 -6.09 27.93
C ARG A 482 7.05 -6.81 28.45
N GLN A 483 6.57 -7.80 27.72
CA GLN A 483 5.41 -8.61 28.07
C GLN A 483 5.77 -10.06 28.45
N ALA A 484 6.88 -10.57 27.94
CA ALA A 484 7.32 -11.93 28.25
C ALA A 484 7.78 -12.03 29.71
N ILE A 485 7.26 -13.03 30.44
CA ILE A 485 7.64 -13.33 31.83
C ILE A 485 8.68 -14.44 31.82
N HIS A 486 9.95 -14.08 31.85
CA HIS A 486 11.05 -15.03 31.86
C HIS A 486 11.24 -15.64 33.24
N ARG A 487 11.44 -16.96 33.30
CA ARG A 487 11.71 -17.70 34.54
C ARG A 487 13.20 -17.94 34.71
N GLY A 488 13.63 -18.10 35.96
CA GLY A 488 15.01 -18.43 36.33
C GLY A 488 15.86 -17.21 36.62
N ARG A 489 17.01 -17.45 37.22
CA ARG A 489 17.93 -16.43 37.68
C ARG A 489 19.05 -16.06 36.74
N VAL A 490 19.12 -16.76 35.60
CA VAL A 490 20.22 -16.61 34.62
C VAL A 490 19.70 -15.87 33.41
N ALA A 491 20.37 -14.77 33.03
CA ALA A 491 20.11 -13.98 31.85
C ALA A 491 21.43 -13.62 31.11
N TYR A 492 22.41 -14.49 31.18
CA TYR A 492 23.73 -14.29 30.61
C TYR A 492 24.39 -15.62 30.22
N GLU A 493 25.31 -15.56 29.27
CA GLU A 493 26.11 -16.66 28.76
C GLU A 493 27.60 -16.22 28.69
N PRO A 494 28.58 -17.07 29.09
CA PRO A 494 28.41 -18.40 29.66
C PRO A 494 27.95 -18.37 31.14
N ASN A 495 27.30 -19.44 31.59
CA ASN A 495 26.94 -19.61 33.00
C ASN A 495 27.10 -21.07 33.43
N SER A 496 27.25 -21.29 34.75
CA SER A 496 27.32 -22.62 35.36
C SER A 496 26.11 -22.94 36.26
N LEU A 497 25.17 -21.98 36.40
CA LEU A 497 24.09 -22.07 37.37
C LEU A 497 22.87 -22.82 36.86
N GLY A 498 22.70 -22.90 35.54
CA GLY A 498 21.53 -23.47 34.90
C GLY A 498 20.21 -22.73 35.19
N GLY A 499 19.21 -23.05 34.43
CA GLY A 499 17.85 -22.53 34.58
C GLY A 499 17.63 -21.13 33.99
N GLY A 500 16.83 -21.07 32.95
CA GLY A 500 16.40 -19.83 32.30
C GLY A 500 17.30 -19.33 31.16
N CYS A 501 18.44 -19.93 30.92
CA CYS A 501 19.34 -19.59 29.82
C CYS A 501 19.09 -20.53 28.62
N PRO A 502 18.87 -19.99 27.41
CA PRO A 502 18.88 -20.80 26.18
C PRO A 502 20.32 -21.24 25.84
N PHE A 503 20.45 -22.17 24.91
CA PHE A 503 21.75 -22.65 24.39
C PHE A 503 21.89 -22.33 22.91
N GLN A 504 23.13 -22.23 22.42
CA GLN A 504 23.45 -21.96 21.03
C GLN A 504 23.01 -23.09 20.12
N ALA A 505 22.40 -22.75 18.98
CA ALA A 505 21.90 -23.73 18.01
C ALA A 505 23.01 -24.42 17.18
N GLY A 506 24.25 -23.95 17.26
CA GLY A 506 25.37 -24.48 16.45
C GLY A 506 25.08 -24.34 14.94
N ALA A 507 25.42 -25.37 14.17
CA ALA A 507 25.24 -25.38 12.73
C ALA A 507 23.74 -25.31 12.28
N ALA A 508 22.80 -25.61 13.14
CA ALA A 508 21.38 -25.47 12.86
C ALA A 508 20.91 -24.00 12.89
N GLY A 509 21.70 -23.10 13.48
CA GLY A 509 21.39 -21.68 13.55
C GLY A 509 21.83 -20.90 12.30
N TYR A 510 21.65 -19.59 12.35
CA TYR A 510 22.20 -18.68 11.34
C TYR A 510 23.72 -18.66 11.43
N VAL A 511 24.37 -18.99 10.31
CA VAL A 511 25.83 -18.91 10.14
C VAL A 511 26.09 -17.98 8.96
N PRO A 512 26.78 -16.83 9.16
CA PRO A 512 27.12 -15.94 8.06
C PRO A 512 28.09 -16.63 7.09
N PHE A 513 27.96 -16.28 5.81
CA PHE A 513 28.89 -16.76 4.81
C PHE A 513 30.30 -16.17 5.06
N PRO A 514 31.36 -17.00 5.15
CA PRO A 514 32.73 -16.54 5.43
C PRO A 514 33.33 -15.90 4.18
N GLU A 515 33.02 -14.65 3.92
CA GLU A 515 33.52 -13.91 2.75
C GLU A 515 34.95 -13.44 2.96
N PRO A 516 35.90 -13.78 2.04
CA PRO A 516 37.25 -13.27 2.14
C PRO A 516 37.31 -11.78 1.81
N ILE A 517 38.03 -11.02 2.65
CA ILE A 517 38.20 -9.57 2.48
C ILE A 517 39.65 -9.28 2.18
N GLN A 518 39.88 -8.47 1.13
CA GLN A 518 41.22 -7.96 0.79
C GLN A 518 41.14 -6.45 0.57
N GLY A 519 42.04 -5.68 1.15
CA GLY A 519 42.15 -4.24 0.99
C GLY A 519 42.35 -3.46 2.30
N ASP A 520 42.57 -2.18 2.17
CA ASP A 520 42.76 -1.24 3.28
C ASP A 520 41.42 -0.59 3.67
N GLU A 521 41.31 -0.18 4.92
CA GLU A 521 40.16 0.63 5.39
C GLU A 521 40.28 2.05 4.81
N VAL A 522 39.44 2.36 3.82
CA VAL A 522 39.44 3.66 3.13
C VAL A 522 38.04 4.24 2.94
N ARG A 523 37.97 5.57 2.76
CA ARG A 523 36.76 6.22 2.25
C ARG A 523 36.88 6.38 0.74
N GLY A 524 36.02 5.70 -0.02
CA GLY A 524 36.05 5.73 -1.48
C GLY A 524 34.93 4.88 -2.09
N LYS A 525 34.93 4.80 -3.41
CA LYS A 525 34.02 3.95 -4.18
C LYS A 525 34.83 3.10 -5.17
N PRO A 526 34.38 1.88 -5.52
CA PRO A 526 34.98 1.09 -6.59
C PRO A 526 34.92 1.85 -7.93
N GLU A 527 35.86 1.57 -8.83
CA GLU A 527 35.92 2.25 -10.13
C GLU A 527 34.64 2.10 -10.94
N LYS A 528 34.02 0.91 -11.00
CA LYS A 528 32.77 0.65 -11.72
C LYS A 528 31.60 1.50 -11.22
N PHE A 529 31.63 1.99 -9.95
CA PHE A 529 30.62 2.90 -9.41
C PHE A 529 30.66 4.29 -10.06
N ALA A 530 31.76 4.67 -10.69
CA ALA A 530 31.90 5.96 -11.37
C ALA A 530 31.26 5.99 -12.76
N GLU A 531 30.75 4.86 -13.26
CA GLU A 531 29.94 4.81 -14.47
C GLU A 531 28.47 5.12 -14.10
N HIS A 532 27.91 6.23 -14.58
CA HIS A 532 26.59 6.74 -14.14
C HIS A 532 25.51 6.69 -15.23
N PHE A 533 25.86 6.47 -16.50
CA PHE A 533 24.95 6.75 -17.61
C PHE A 533 24.55 5.55 -18.45
N ASN A 534 25.36 4.50 -18.52
CA ASN A 534 25.11 3.34 -19.39
C ASN A 534 23.74 2.71 -19.15
N GLN A 535 23.39 2.46 -17.88
CA GLN A 535 22.10 1.83 -17.57
C GLN A 535 20.93 2.82 -17.64
N ALA A 536 21.15 4.10 -17.42
CA ALA A 536 20.15 5.12 -17.70
C ALA A 536 19.81 5.18 -19.20
N ARG A 537 20.84 5.05 -20.06
CA ARG A 537 20.70 4.96 -21.51
C ARG A 537 20.00 3.67 -21.93
N LEU A 538 20.40 2.52 -21.36
CA LEU A 538 19.76 1.22 -21.56
C LEU A 538 18.26 1.33 -21.25
N PHE A 539 17.91 1.87 -20.08
CA PHE A 539 16.50 2.00 -19.70
C PHE A 539 15.71 2.84 -20.70
N TYR A 540 16.20 4.04 -21.06
CA TYR A 540 15.48 4.93 -21.97
C TYR A 540 15.31 4.33 -23.37
N LYS A 541 16.37 3.72 -23.94
CA LYS A 541 16.30 3.04 -25.25
C LYS A 541 15.32 1.87 -25.24
N SER A 542 15.21 1.16 -24.13
CA SER A 542 14.33 -0.01 -23.99
C SER A 542 12.84 0.35 -23.89
N GLN A 543 12.52 1.62 -23.74
CA GLN A 543 11.13 2.06 -23.67
C GLN A 543 10.51 2.18 -25.06
N THR A 544 9.22 1.86 -25.18
CA THR A 544 8.46 2.11 -26.41
C THR A 544 8.37 3.61 -26.70
N PRO A 545 8.08 4.03 -27.94
CA PRO A 545 7.92 5.45 -28.26
C PRO A 545 6.89 6.18 -27.39
N VAL A 546 5.82 5.48 -26.98
CA VAL A 546 4.81 6.01 -26.05
C VAL A 546 5.40 6.26 -24.67
N GLU A 547 6.11 5.28 -24.14
CA GLU A 547 6.77 5.41 -22.82
C GLU A 547 7.86 6.46 -22.82
N GLN A 548 8.62 6.61 -23.92
CA GLN A 548 9.59 7.69 -24.07
C GLN A 548 8.91 9.07 -24.09
N ALA A 549 7.79 9.21 -24.77
CA ALA A 549 7.00 10.45 -24.78
C ALA A 549 6.47 10.79 -23.37
N HIS A 550 6.05 9.79 -22.59
CA HIS A 550 5.65 9.98 -21.19
C HIS A 550 6.82 10.46 -20.32
N ILE A 551 8.01 9.89 -20.50
CA ILE A 551 9.23 10.34 -19.79
C ILE A 551 9.55 11.79 -20.13
N GLN A 552 9.52 12.19 -21.41
CA GLN A 552 9.72 13.57 -21.85
C GLN A 552 8.70 14.51 -21.20
N ALA A 553 7.42 14.16 -21.26
CA ALA A 553 6.35 14.94 -20.66
C ALA A 553 6.51 15.09 -19.13
N ALA A 554 6.97 14.04 -18.45
CA ALA A 554 7.25 14.07 -17.02
C ALA A 554 8.39 15.02 -16.67
N TYR A 555 9.53 14.92 -17.35
CA TYR A 555 10.64 15.86 -17.16
C TYR A 555 10.22 17.30 -17.45
N ARG A 556 9.53 17.54 -18.55
CA ARG A 556 9.01 18.88 -18.89
C ARG A 556 8.14 19.43 -17.77
N PHE A 557 7.18 18.64 -17.26
CA PHE A 557 6.28 19.07 -16.20
C PHE A 557 7.03 19.39 -14.91
N GLU A 558 7.89 18.48 -14.47
CA GLU A 558 8.60 18.62 -13.20
C GLU A 558 9.63 19.77 -13.25
N LEU A 559 10.42 19.86 -14.33
CA LEU A 559 11.42 20.91 -14.48
C LEU A 559 10.81 22.30 -14.73
N SER A 560 9.60 22.37 -15.29
CA SER A 560 8.88 23.65 -15.45
C SER A 560 8.52 24.29 -14.10
N LYS A 561 8.48 23.50 -13.00
CA LYS A 561 8.24 23.99 -11.65
C LYS A 561 9.49 24.41 -10.91
N VAL A 562 10.67 24.06 -11.40
CA VAL A 562 11.94 24.46 -10.82
C VAL A 562 12.15 25.95 -11.09
N GLU A 563 12.39 26.76 -10.08
CA GLU A 563 12.49 28.21 -10.19
C GLU A 563 13.82 28.65 -10.77
N LEU A 564 14.94 27.99 -10.37
CA LEU A 564 16.28 28.38 -10.77
C LEU A 564 16.68 27.81 -12.15
N PRO A 565 16.85 28.65 -13.20
CA PRO A 565 17.21 28.18 -14.54
C PRO A 565 18.52 27.39 -14.60
N ALA A 566 19.47 27.67 -13.70
CA ALA A 566 20.75 26.96 -13.64
C ALA A 566 20.58 25.48 -13.28
N ILE A 567 19.60 25.14 -12.42
CA ILE A 567 19.27 23.75 -12.07
C ILE A 567 18.70 23.03 -13.30
N ARG A 568 17.73 23.67 -14.01
CA ARG A 568 17.16 23.10 -15.24
C ARG A 568 18.23 22.81 -16.28
N ALA A 569 19.14 23.79 -16.52
CA ALA A 569 20.23 23.63 -17.46
C ALA A 569 21.18 22.48 -17.08
N ARG A 570 21.48 22.31 -15.79
CA ARG A 570 22.32 21.23 -15.28
C ARG A 570 21.67 19.86 -15.46
N VAL A 571 20.35 19.75 -15.24
CA VAL A 571 19.62 18.50 -15.51
C VAL A 571 19.66 18.17 -17.01
N VAL A 572 19.38 19.13 -17.90
CA VAL A 572 19.45 18.92 -19.35
C VAL A 572 20.88 18.52 -19.78
N SER A 573 21.91 19.16 -19.23
CA SER A 573 23.31 18.80 -19.45
C SER A 573 23.63 17.35 -19.08
N MET A 574 23.09 16.87 -17.96
CA MET A 574 23.21 15.49 -17.50
C MET A 574 22.50 14.53 -18.47
N LEU A 575 21.28 14.86 -18.91
CA LEU A 575 20.45 14.02 -19.79
C LEU A 575 21.02 13.87 -21.20
N ARG A 576 21.93 14.75 -21.67
CA ARG A 576 22.66 14.56 -22.91
C ARG A 576 23.49 13.27 -22.93
N ASN A 577 23.92 12.79 -21.75
CA ASN A 577 24.59 11.49 -21.63
C ASN A 577 23.64 10.29 -21.74
N VAL A 578 22.34 10.53 -21.69
CA VAL A 578 21.31 9.48 -21.87
C VAL A 578 20.81 9.49 -23.32
N SER A 579 20.31 10.62 -23.80
CA SER A 579 19.82 10.80 -25.17
C SER A 579 19.90 12.28 -25.57
N GLU A 580 20.53 12.54 -26.72
CA GLU A 580 20.59 13.90 -27.30
C GLU A 580 19.20 14.40 -27.68
N ASP A 581 18.35 13.53 -28.25
CA ASP A 581 16.98 13.91 -28.65
C ASP A 581 16.12 14.28 -27.43
N LEU A 582 16.22 13.53 -26.34
CA LEU A 582 15.57 13.86 -25.08
C LEU A 582 16.03 15.21 -24.55
N ALA A 583 17.34 15.44 -24.51
CA ALA A 583 17.92 16.67 -23.98
C ALA A 583 17.57 17.89 -24.86
N GLN A 584 17.60 17.76 -26.19
CA GLN A 584 17.21 18.83 -27.10
C GLN A 584 15.73 19.18 -26.96
N THR A 585 14.85 18.15 -26.94
CA THR A 585 13.40 18.35 -26.73
C THR A 585 13.11 19.11 -25.44
N LEU A 586 13.79 18.71 -24.34
CA LEU A 586 13.61 19.39 -23.05
C LEU A 586 14.19 20.80 -23.02
N ALA A 587 15.32 21.04 -23.69
CA ALA A 587 15.87 22.38 -23.81
C ALA A 587 14.86 23.30 -24.52
N ASP A 588 14.29 22.85 -25.64
CA ASP A 588 13.29 23.60 -26.40
C ASP A 588 12.02 23.86 -25.58
N ASP A 589 11.49 22.82 -24.93
CA ASP A 589 10.29 22.88 -24.07
C ASP A 589 10.47 23.81 -22.85
N LEU A 590 11.68 23.92 -22.33
CA LEU A 590 12.02 24.77 -21.16
C LEU A 590 12.55 26.18 -21.56
N GLY A 591 12.65 26.47 -22.85
CA GLY A 591 13.16 27.73 -23.35
C GLY A 591 14.64 27.95 -23.04
N LEU A 592 15.44 26.88 -23.04
CA LEU A 592 16.88 26.92 -22.76
C LEU A 592 17.69 26.73 -24.05
N ALA A 593 18.84 27.37 -24.13
CA ALA A 593 19.86 26.92 -25.07
C ALA A 593 20.38 25.56 -24.61
N LEU A 594 20.58 24.62 -25.54
CA LEU A 594 21.11 23.30 -25.19
C LEU A 594 22.49 23.44 -24.53
N PRO A 595 22.66 23.09 -23.24
CA PRO A 595 23.95 23.23 -22.56
C PRO A 595 24.94 22.17 -23.06
N ALA A 596 26.24 22.36 -22.78
CA ALA A 596 27.24 21.34 -23.01
C ALA A 596 26.89 20.07 -22.19
N ALA A 597 27.22 18.87 -22.70
CA ALA A 597 27.01 17.64 -21.96
C ALA A 597 27.84 17.65 -20.66
N MET A 598 27.26 17.13 -19.59
CA MET A 598 27.97 16.94 -18.33
C MET A 598 29.13 15.96 -18.56
N PRO A 599 30.36 16.31 -18.19
CA PRO A 599 31.49 15.40 -18.38
C PRO A 599 31.31 14.13 -17.52
N PRO A 600 31.47 12.93 -18.08
CA PRO A 600 31.45 11.71 -17.29
C PRO A 600 32.68 11.63 -16.37
N VAL A 601 32.54 10.96 -15.23
CA VAL A 601 33.66 10.73 -14.31
C VAL A 601 34.66 9.73 -14.90
N LEU A 602 34.17 8.68 -15.54
CA LEU A 602 34.99 7.74 -16.32
C LEU A 602 34.99 8.16 -17.79
N ALA A 603 36.15 8.57 -18.28
CA ALA A 603 36.31 8.93 -19.70
C ALA A 603 36.17 7.70 -20.63
N ASP A 604 36.66 6.56 -20.18
CA ASP A 604 36.69 5.27 -20.92
C ASP A 604 35.80 4.24 -20.18
N ALA A 605 34.51 4.51 -20.13
CA ALA A 605 33.53 3.58 -19.54
C ALA A 605 33.49 2.27 -20.35
N ALA A 606 33.35 1.15 -19.67
CA ALA A 606 33.20 -0.15 -20.32
C ALA A 606 31.94 -0.16 -21.21
N VAL A 607 31.99 -0.84 -22.34
CA VAL A 607 30.87 -1.03 -23.24
C VAL A 607 29.86 -1.97 -22.54
N PRO A 608 28.58 -1.58 -22.42
CA PRO A 608 27.57 -2.43 -21.81
C PRO A 608 27.33 -3.70 -22.64
N GLU A 609 27.06 -4.80 -21.98
CA GLU A 609 26.78 -6.12 -22.60
C GLU A 609 25.45 -6.12 -23.36
N VAL A 610 24.52 -5.25 -22.97
CA VAL A 610 23.18 -5.15 -23.53
C VAL A 610 22.87 -3.68 -23.82
N ASP A 611 22.46 -3.39 -25.05
CA ASP A 611 22.10 -2.03 -25.49
C ASP A 611 20.60 -1.72 -25.33
N GLU A 612 19.76 -2.74 -25.45
CA GLU A 612 18.31 -2.67 -25.25
C GLU A 612 17.81 -3.94 -24.55
N SER A 613 16.88 -3.79 -23.59
CA SER A 613 16.21 -4.88 -22.88
C SER A 613 14.70 -4.68 -22.92
N PRO A 614 13.98 -5.39 -23.79
CA PRO A 614 12.51 -5.28 -23.89
C PRO A 614 11.77 -5.55 -22.58
N ALA A 615 12.40 -6.30 -21.68
CA ALA A 615 11.88 -6.58 -20.34
C ALA A 615 11.76 -5.34 -19.45
N LEU A 616 12.43 -4.24 -19.77
CA LEU A 616 12.36 -2.97 -19.04
C LEU A 616 11.12 -2.13 -19.40
N SER A 617 10.50 -2.36 -20.57
CA SER A 617 9.25 -1.72 -20.96
C SER A 617 8.07 -2.34 -20.21
N MET A 618 7.20 -1.51 -19.64
CA MET A 618 5.94 -1.97 -19.03
C MET A 618 4.96 -2.50 -20.06
N LEU A 619 4.90 -1.88 -21.24
CA LEU A 619 3.97 -2.28 -22.30
C LEU A 619 4.29 -3.66 -22.89
N ASN A 620 5.50 -4.16 -22.69
CA ASN A 620 5.91 -5.52 -23.02
C ASN A 620 5.60 -6.54 -21.90
N ARG A 621 5.09 -6.09 -20.73
CA ARG A 621 4.81 -6.91 -19.55
C ARG A 621 3.35 -6.83 -19.12
N LEU A 622 2.44 -7.02 -20.06
CA LEU A 622 1.00 -6.89 -19.80
C LEU A 622 0.44 -7.99 -18.86
N GLY A 623 1.18 -9.05 -18.61
CA GLY A 623 0.78 -10.14 -17.72
C GLY A 623 -0.37 -10.96 -18.24
N SER A 624 -1.10 -11.63 -17.36
CA SER A 624 -2.31 -12.36 -17.71
C SER A 624 -3.44 -11.39 -18.08
N VAL A 625 -4.07 -11.63 -19.22
CA VAL A 625 -5.19 -10.82 -19.70
C VAL A 625 -6.39 -11.04 -18.78
N GLY A 626 -6.88 -9.98 -18.13
CA GLY A 626 -8.03 -10.06 -17.24
C GLY A 626 -8.56 -8.70 -16.79
N VAL A 627 -9.78 -8.70 -16.29
CA VAL A 627 -10.48 -7.48 -15.86
C VAL A 627 -10.82 -7.49 -14.36
N GLN A 628 -10.17 -8.36 -13.58
CA GLN A 628 -10.43 -8.53 -12.14
C GLN A 628 -10.33 -7.20 -11.39
N ALA A 629 -11.41 -6.87 -10.69
CA ALA A 629 -11.59 -5.65 -9.91
C ALA A 629 -11.43 -4.34 -10.71
N ARG A 630 -11.43 -4.36 -12.06
CA ARG A 630 -11.52 -3.15 -12.88
C ARG A 630 -12.84 -2.46 -12.67
N ARG A 631 -12.84 -1.16 -12.42
CA ARG A 631 -14.06 -0.38 -12.22
C ARG A 631 -14.63 0.08 -13.57
N VAL A 632 -15.92 -0.19 -13.81
CA VAL A 632 -16.60 0.18 -15.05
C VAL A 632 -17.86 0.97 -14.75
N ALA A 633 -17.98 2.18 -15.30
CA ALA A 633 -19.19 2.96 -15.23
C ALA A 633 -20.23 2.47 -16.26
N ILE A 634 -21.45 2.16 -15.81
CA ILE A 634 -22.61 1.93 -16.67
C ILE A 634 -23.59 3.05 -16.45
N TRP A 635 -23.84 3.89 -17.45
CA TRP A 635 -24.68 5.06 -17.29
C TRP A 635 -26.16 4.71 -17.29
N VAL A 636 -26.90 5.25 -16.33
CA VAL A 636 -28.33 5.02 -16.16
C VAL A 636 -29.06 6.32 -15.81
N ALA A 637 -30.23 6.50 -16.40
CA ALA A 637 -31.20 7.55 -16.12
C ALA A 637 -32.58 7.12 -16.62
N ASN A 638 -33.62 7.93 -16.46
CA ASN A 638 -34.94 7.62 -16.99
C ASN A 638 -34.87 7.41 -18.51
N GLY A 639 -35.49 6.32 -18.97
CA GLY A 639 -35.54 5.96 -20.37
C GLY A 639 -34.34 5.14 -20.90
N VAL A 640 -33.40 4.71 -20.02
CA VAL A 640 -32.34 3.76 -20.40
C VAL A 640 -32.92 2.41 -20.81
N ASP A 641 -32.29 1.71 -21.76
CA ASP A 641 -32.58 0.29 -21.99
C ASP A 641 -32.10 -0.52 -20.78
N SER A 642 -33.01 -0.83 -19.88
CA SER A 642 -32.70 -1.48 -18.60
C SER A 642 -32.13 -2.89 -18.79
N LYS A 643 -32.53 -3.59 -19.86
CA LYS A 643 -32.05 -4.95 -20.18
C LYS A 643 -30.59 -4.94 -20.61
N GLN A 644 -30.22 -3.97 -21.45
CA GLN A 644 -28.84 -3.80 -21.86
C GLN A 644 -27.92 -3.43 -20.69
N ALA A 645 -28.35 -2.47 -19.85
CA ALA A 645 -27.58 -2.06 -18.68
C ALA A 645 -27.37 -3.24 -17.70
N LYS A 646 -28.43 -3.99 -17.40
CA LYS A 646 -28.36 -5.17 -16.51
C LYS A 646 -27.53 -6.30 -17.12
N MET A 647 -27.62 -6.54 -18.43
CA MET A 647 -26.80 -7.54 -19.14
C MET A 647 -25.31 -7.16 -19.09
N ALA A 648 -24.96 -5.91 -19.39
CA ALA A 648 -23.59 -5.43 -19.30
C ALA A 648 -23.05 -5.57 -17.86
N PHE A 649 -23.85 -5.20 -16.86
CA PHE A 649 -23.51 -5.36 -15.46
C PHE A 649 -23.23 -6.82 -15.09
N ALA A 650 -24.12 -7.74 -15.50
CA ALA A 650 -23.96 -9.16 -15.21
C ALA A 650 -22.72 -9.76 -15.89
N ALA A 651 -22.49 -9.43 -17.17
CA ALA A 651 -21.32 -9.91 -17.91
C ALA A 651 -20.01 -9.42 -17.32
N LEU A 652 -19.93 -8.14 -16.93
CA LEU A 652 -18.76 -7.56 -16.29
C LEU A 652 -18.49 -8.21 -14.92
N ARG A 653 -19.54 -8.41 -14.11
CA ARG A 653 -19.42 -9.11 -12.81
C ARG A 653 -18.94 -10.56 -13.00
N GLN A 654 -19.47 -11.26 -13.99
CA GLN A 654 -19.04 -12.62 -14.32
C GLN A 654 -17.57 -12.69 -14.75
N ALA A 655 -17.08 -11.65 -15.46
CA ALA A 655 -15.68 -11.52 -15.82
C ALA A 655 -14.76 -11.08 -14.66
N GLY A 656 -15.32 -10.79 -13.49
CA GLY A 656 -14.57 -10.36 -12.30
C GLY A 656 -14.35 -8.84 -12.19
N ALA A 657 -14.92 -8.05 -13.11
CA ALA A 657 -14.88 -6.59 -13.01
C ALA A 657 -15.83 -6.06 -11.91
N ASN A 658 -15.66 -4.80 -11.55
CA ASN A 658 -16.51 -4.07 -10.59
C ASN A 658 -17.36 -3.00 -11.32
N PRO A 659 -18.48 -3.39 -11.98
CA PRO A 659 -19.36 -2.43 -12.64
C PRO A 659 -20.19 -1.66 -11.62
N ARG A 660 -20.40 -0.37 -11.90
CA ARG A 660 -21.24 0.52 -11.11
C ARG A 660 -22.26 1.23 -12.01
N MET A 661 -23.52 1.25 -11.58
CA MET A 661 -24.55 2.06 -12.22
C MET A 661 -24.37 3.50 -11.80
N VAL A 662 -24.10 4.38 -12.77
CA VAL A 662 -23.80 5.81 -12.56
C VAL A 662 -24.90 6.64 -13.23
N GLY A 663 -25.50 7.53 -12.47
CA GLY A 663 -26.55 8.40 -12.96
C GLY A 663 -26.25 9.90 -12.78
N PRO A 664 -27.12 10.78 -13.25
CA PRO A 664 -27.05 12.21 -12.91
C PRO A 664 -27.25 12.48 -11.41
N ARG A 665 -27.85 11.55 -10.68
CA ARG A 665 -28.00 11.48 -9.23
C ARG A 665 -28.04 10.01 -8.79
N ILE A 666 -27.90 9.75 -7.50
CA ILE A 666 -28.12 8.42 -6.92
C ILE A 666 -29.64 8.12 -6.79
N GLY A 667 -29.97 6.82 -6.66
CA GLY A 667 -31.33 6.34 -6.43
C GLY A 667 -32.01 5.77 -7.68
N PRO A 668 -33.32 5.52 -7.60
CA PRO A 668 -34.06 4.80 -8.65
C PRO A 668 -34.37 5.67 -9.88
N PHE A 669 -34.34 5.01 -11.03
CA PHE A 669 -34.78 5.50 -12.33
C PHE A 669 -35.68 4.47 -13.00
N LYS A 670 -36.47 4.90 -14.00
CA LYS A 670 -37.30 4.03 -14.83
C LYS A 670 -36.61 3.79 -16.19
N GLY A 671 -36.46 2.53 -16.54
CA GLY A 671 -36.04 2.14 -17.89
C GLY A 671 -37.05 2.47 -18.96
N SER A 672 -36.67 2.32 -20.21
CA SER A 672 -37.58 2.46 -21.37
C SER A 672 -38.68 1.40 -21.42
N ASP A 673 -38.55 0.35 -20.61
CA ASP A 673 -39.47 -0.76 -20.41
C ASP A 673 -40.19 -0.68 -19.04
N ASP A 674 -40.20 0.51 -18.41
CA ASP A 674 -40.74 0.78 -17.07
C ASP A 674 -40.09 -0.03 -15.92
N ALA A 675 -39.07 -0.81 -16.20
CA ALA A 675 -38.35 -1.55 -15.18
C ALA A 675 -37.51 -0.62 -14.28
N ASP A 676 -37.47 -0.93 -13.00
CA ASP A 676 -36.63 -0.19 -12.05
C ASP A 676 -35.15 -0.51 -12.26
N ILE A 677 -34.34 0.54 -12.27
CA ILE A 677 -32.89 0.50 -12.28
C ILE A 677 -32.35 1.56 -11.33
N GLU A 678 -31.34 1.20 -10.55
CA GLU A 678 -30.83 2.07 -9.49
C GLU A 678 -29.40 2.51 -9.81
N ALA A 679 -29.13 3.83 -9.70
CA ALA A 679 -27.80 4.38 -9.70
C ALA A 679 -27.23 4.39 -8.27
N VAL A 680 -26.11 3.73 -8.09
CA VAL A 680 -25.38 3.68 -6.82
C VAL A 680 -24.34 4.78 -6.69
N ALA A 681 -24.07 5.49 -7.78
CA ALA A 681 -23.14 6.62 -7.86
C ALA A 681 -23.68 7.69 -8.79
N SER A 682 -23.19 8.91 -8.62
CA SER A 682 -23.50 10.02 -9.52
C SER A 682 -22.25 10.47 -10.29
N LEU A 683 -22.46 11.17 -11.42
CA LEU A 683 -21.36 11.81 -12.16
C LEU A 683 -20.53 12.77 -11.31
N GLU A 684 -21.10 13.29 -10.22
CA GLU A 684 -20.42 14.20 -9.30
C GLU A 684 -19.56 13.43 -8.27
N THR A 685 -20.14 12.36 -7.69
CA THR A 685 -19.46 11.59 -6.63
C THR A 685 -18.40 10.64 -7.15
N GLU A 686 -18.58 10.14 -8.38
CA GLU A 686 -17.61 9.24 -9.02
C GLU A 686 -17.32 9.72 -10.46
N PRO A 687 -16.39 10.67 -10.64
CA PRO A 687 -16.00 11.16 -11.96
C PRO A 687 -15.21 10.12 -12.77
N ALA A 688 -15.06 10.40 -14.06
CA ALA A 688 -14.44 9.50 -15.05
C ALA A 688 -13.12 8.87 -14.65
N VAL A 689 -12.28 9.62 -13.94
CA VAL A 689 -10.94 9.17 -13.56
C VAL A 689 -10.93 7.99 -12.60
N LEU A 690 -12.03 7.78 -11.86
CA LEU A 690 -12.16 6.64 -10.95
C LEU A 690 -12.55 5.32 -11.65
N PHE A 691 -12.80 5.34 -12.96
CA PHE A 691 -13.20 4.17 -13.75
C PHE A 691 -12.15 3.80 -14.79
N ASP A 692 -11.99 2.51 -15.05
CA ASP A 692 -11.10 1.95 -16.08
C ASP A 692 -11.74 1.95 -17.48
N GLY A 693 -13.07 2.06 -17.55
CA GLY A 693 -13.84 2.13 -18.77
C GLY A 693 -15.29 2.49 -18.53
N MET A 694 -16.04 2.72 -19.59
CA MET A 694 -17.46 3.06 -19.48
C MET A 694 -18.31 2.35 -20.55
N VAL A 695 -19.56 2.09 -20.15
CA VAL A 695 -20.63 1.62 -21.02
C VAL A 695 -21.77 2.64 -21.01
N PHE A 696 -22.16 3.14 -22.16
CA PHE A 696 -23.34 3.96 -22.34
C PHE A 696 -24.40 3.17 -23.12
N PRO A 697 -25.35 2.52 -22.42
CA PRO A 697 -26.40 1.73 -23.04
C PRO A 697 -27.29 2.57 -23.94
N SER A 698 -28.02 1.95 -24.85
CA SER A 698 -29.07 2.66 -25.62
C SER A 698 -30.23 3.10 -24.71
N GLY A 699 -31.07 3.97 -25.25
CA GLY A 699 -32.24 4.44 -24.55
C GLY A 699 -33.08 5.40 -25.40
N THR A 700 -34.06 6.02 -24.75
CA THR A 700 -34.91 7.04 -25.38
C THR A 700 -34.12 8.31 -25.70
N SER A 701 -34.64 9.18 -26.54
CA SER A 701 -34.02 10.47 -26.84
C SER A 701 -33.87 11.33 -25.58
N ASP A 702 -34.82 11.24 -24.62
CA ASP A 702 -34.73 11.96 -23.35
C ASP A 702 -33.62 11.45 -22.45
N PHE A 703 -33.37 10.13 -22.45
CA PHE A 703 -32.23 9.53 -21.79
C PHE A 703 -30.90 10.12 -22.31
N ILE A 704 -30.72 10.13 -23.63
CA ILE A 704 -29.50 10.68 -24.24
C ILE A 704 -29.37 12.18 -23.96
N ASN A 705 -30.46 12.95 -24.09
CA ASN A 705 -30.48 14.37 -23.84
C ASN A 705 -30.17 14.74 -22.38
N THR A 706 -30.51 13.87 -21.42
CA THR A 706 -30.16 14.05 -20.01
C THR A 706 -28.65 14.18 -19.84
N PHE A 707 -27.88 13.33 -20.47
CA PHE A 707 -26.42 13.37 -20.42
C PHE A 707 -25.81 14.40 -21.37
N ALA A 708 -26.36 14.59 -22.55
CA ALA A 708 -25.84 15.55 -23.52
C ALA A 708 -25.91 17.03 -23.02
N ARG A 709 -26.84 17.32 -22.12
CA ARG A 709 -26.98 18.65 -21.49
C ARG A 709 -26.24 18.81 -20.17
N ASP A 710 -25.67 17.72 -19.62
CA ASP A 710 -24.90 17.76 -18.38
C ASP A 710 -23.40 17.91 -18.72
N ALA A 711 -22.82 19.05 -18.36
CA ALA A 711 -21.42 19.33 -18.62
C ALA A 711 -20.49 18.28 -17.99
N ARG A 712 -20.88 17.70 -16.82
CA ARG A 712 -20.14 16.64 -16.15
C ARG A 712 -20.10 15.35 -16.96
N ALA A 713 -21.19 15.03 -17.67
CA ALA A 713 -21.24 13.87 -18.56
C ALA A 713 -20.38 14.09 -19.80
N VAL A 714 -20.41 15.28 -20.36
CA VAL A 714 -19.53 15.64 -21.49
C VAL A 714 -18.04 15.55 -21.07
N GLU A 715 -17.71 16.09 -19.91
CA GLU A 715 -16.35 15.98 -19.36
C GLU A 715 -15.95 14.55 -19.04
N PHE A 716 -16.88 13.73 -18.53
CA PHE A 716 -16.66 12.31 -18.25
C PHE A 716 -16.23 11.56 -19.52
N ILE A 717 -16.93 11.71 -20.63
CA ILE A 717 -16.58 11.06 -21.89
C ILE A 717 -15.25 11.60 -22.42
N LYS A 718 -14.99 12.92 -22.33
CA LYS A 718 -13.72 13.53 -22.70
C LYS A 718 -12.55 12.91 -21.95
N ASP A 719 -12.68 12.76 -20.64
CA ASP A 719 -11.63 12.18 -19.79
C ASP A 719 -11.43 10.69 -20.12
N GLN A 720 -12.50 9.91 -20.29
CA GLN A 720 -12.38 8.51 -20.71
C GLN A 720 -11.64 8.38 -22.05
N TYR A 721 -11.96 9.25 -23.01
CA TYR A 721 -11.31 9.28 -24.31
C TYR A 721 -9.84 9.71 -24.20
N ARG A 722 -9.57 10.85 -23.57
CA ARG A 722 -8.22 11.43 -23.43
C ARG A 722 -7.29 10.55 -22.58
N HIS A 723 -7.85 9.83 -21.61
CA HIS A 723 -7.08 8.87 -20.80
C HIS A 723 -6.98 7.48 -21.47
N CYS A 724 -7.27 7.38 -22.76
CA CYS A 724 -7.10 6.16 -23.56
C CYS A 724 -7.87 4.94 -23.04
N LYS A 725 -8.96 5.16 -22.29
CA LYS A 725 -9.76 4.11 -21.66
C LYS A 725 -10.75 3.47 -22.65
N THR A 726 -11.22 2.27 -22.34
CA THR A 726 -12.18 1.57 -23.16
C THR A 726 -13.59 2.17 -23.01
N ILE A 727 -14.26 2.44 -24.13
CA ILE A 727 -15.57 3.09 -24.19
C ILE A 727 -16.49 2.25 -25.08
N LEU A 728 -17.68 1.89 -24.56
CA LEU A 728 -18.76 1.29 -25.34
C LEU A 728 -19.95 2.24 -25.41
N LEU A 729 -20.30 2.68 -26.61
CA LEU A 729 -21.46 3.53 -26.88
C LEU A 729 -22.46 2.74 -27.75
N VAL A 730 -23.72 2.65 -27.33
CA VAL A 730 -24.72 1.79 -28.01
C VAL A 730 -25.77 2.62 -28.72
N GLY A 731 -25.96 2.36 -30.00
CA GLY A 731 -26.97 3.03 -30.83
C GLY A 731 -26.70 4.54 -30.94
N LYS A 732 -27.73 5.36 -30.73
CA LYS A 732 -27.60 6.81 -30.87
C LYS A 732 -26.72 7.49 -29.79
N THR A 733 -26.28 6.75 -28.75
CA THR A 733 -25.36 7.33 -27.75
C THR A 733 -23.99 7.65 -28.35
N SER A 734 -23.66 7.09 -29.51
CA SER A 734 -22.46 7.43 -30.30
C SER A 734 -22.41 8.91 -30.71
N GLU A 735 -23.57 9.59 -30.82
CA GLU A 735 -23.64 11.03 -31.12
C GLU A 735 -22.92 11.88 -30.05
N MET A 736 -22.73 11.35 -28.84
CA MET A 736 -21.99 12.02 -27.78
C MET A 736 -20.49 12.23 -28.12
N LEU A 737 -19.90 11.42 -29.00
CA LEU A 737 -18.54 11.65 -29.46
C LEU A 737 -18.42 12.98 -30.23
N ARG A 738 -19.43 13.32 -31.02
CA ARG A 738 -19.46 14.61 -31.72
C ARG A 738 -19.59 15.78 -30.74
N ALA A 739 -20.36 15.61 -29.66
CA ALA A 739 -20.53 16.62 -28.63
C ALA A 739 -19.23 16.94 -27.91
N ILE A 740 -18.27 16.00 -27.85
CA ILE A 740 -16.95 16.21 -27.27
C ILE A 740 -15.90 16.61 -28.31
N GLY A 741 -16.27 16.81 -29.58
CA GLY A 741 -15.34 17.19 -30.64
C GLY A 741 -14.54 16.03 -31.27
N VAL A 742 -14.81 14.81 -30.87
CA VAL A 742 -14.25 13.61 -31.50
C VAL A 742 -15.05 13.31 -32.76
N ALA A 743 -14.41 13.39 -33.92
CA ALA A 743 -15.02 12.89 -35.17
C ALA A 743 -15.31 11.40 -34.99
N GLU A 744 -16.40 10.90 -35.59
CA GLU A 744 -16.59 9.47 -35.76
C GLU A 744 -15.49 8.95 -36.72
N SER A 745 -14.27 8.94 -36.18
CA SER A 745 -13.14 8.43 -36.94
C SER A 745 -13.28 6.94 -37.02
N LYS A 746 -13.48 6.46 -38.23
CA LYS A 746 -13.24 5.09 -38.60
C LYS A 746 -11.73 4.82 -38.64
N ASP A 747 -10.99 5.36 -37.70
CA ASP A 747 -9.58 5.06 -37.59
C ASP A 747 -9.48 3.59 -37.21
N ALA A 748 -9.14 2.77 -38.16
CA ALA A 748 -9.11 1.31 -38.07
C ALA A 748 -8.14 0.81 -36.97
N GLN A 749 -7.44 1.73 -36.30
CA GLN A 749 -6.45 1.43 -35.26
C GLN A 749 -6.96 1.64 -33.83
N ASP A 750 -8.05 2.39 -33.61
CA ASP A 750 -8.60 2.59 -32.25
C ASP A 750 -9.66 1.55 -31.91
N HIS A 751 -9.23 0.41 -31.40
CA HIS A 751 -10.13 -0.65 -30.94
C HIS A 751 -10.76 -0.36 -29.57
N GLY A 752 -10.34 0.68 -28.86
CA GLY A 752 -10.83 1.02 -27.54
C GLY A 752 -12.13 1.82 -27.52
N VAL A 753 -12.58 2.38 -28.66
CA VAL A 753 -13.91 2.99 -28.80
C VAL A 753 -14.79 2.05 -29.61
N ILE A 754 -15.76 1.43 -28.93
CA ILE A 754 -16.68 0.44 -29.52
C ILE A 754 -18.02 1.11 -29.77
N LEU A 755 -18.42 1.19 -31.03
CA LEU A 755 -19.72 1.70 -31.44
C LEU A 755 -20.67 0.51 -31.66
N GLY A 756 -21.41 0.14 -30.61
CA GLY A 756 -22.36 -0.95 -30.61
C GLY A 756 -23.65 -0.56 -31.31
N ALA A 757 -24.16 -1.39 -32.22
CA ALA A 757 -25.42 -1.12 -32.91
C ALA A 757 -26.65 -1.43 -32.05
N LYS A 758 -26.58 -2.47 -31.21
CA LYS A 758 -27.75 -3.03 -30.49
C LYS A 758 -27.49 -3.36 -29.02
N GLY A 759 -26.29 -3.15 -28.51
CA GLY A 759 -25.93 -3.51 -27.13
C GLY A 759 -26.00 -5.02 -26.86
N THR A 760 -25.46 -5.80 -27.78
CA THR A 760 -25.49 -7.26 -27.71
C THR A 760 -24.45 -7.82 -26.75
N ALA A 761 -24.61 -9.07 -26.32
CA ALA A 761 -23.62 -9.77 -25.51
C ALA A 761 -22.24 -9.83 -26.18
N ASN A 762 -22.17 -9.88 -27.53
CA ASN A 762 -20.90 -9.85 -28.26
C ASN A 762 -20.22 -8.48 -28.19
N GLU A 763 -20.97 -7.38 -28.23
CA GLU A 763 -20.41 -6.03 -28.10
C GLU A 763 -19.88 -5.80 -26.65
N VAL A 764 -20.59 -6.33 -25.65
CA VAL A 764 -20.12 -6.31 -24.26
C VAL A 764 -18.87 -7.19 -24.08
N LYS A 765 -18.85 -8.37 -24.73
CA LYS A 765 -17.65 -9.22 -24.73
C LYS A 765 -16.47 -8.49 -25.36
N GLN A 766 -16.66 -7.85 -26.51
CA GLN A 766 -15.62 -7.06 -27.17
C GLN A 766 -15.12 -5.95 -26.24
N PHE A 767 -16.02 -5.27 -25.50
CA PHE A 767 -15.64 -4.28 -24.51
C PHE A 767 -14.77 -4.89 -23.40
N ILE A 768 -15.13 -6.05 -22.87
CA ILE A 768 -14.34 -6.76 -21.84
C ILE A 768 -12.96 -7.13 -22.38
N ASP A 769 -12.87 -7.64 -23.60
CA ASP A 769 -11.60 -8.01 -24.23
C ASP A 769 -10.69 -6.78 -24.41
N GLN A 770 -11.24 -5.62 -24.80
CA GLN A 770 -10.48 -4.37 -24.92
C GLN A 770 -10.13 -3.75 -23.57
N LEU A 771 -11.02 -3.85 -22.58
CA LEU A 771 -10.76 -3.38 -21.20
C LEU A 771 -9.57 -4.11 -20.58
N ALA A 772 -9.38 -5.39 -20.92
CA ALA A 772 -8.27 -6.20 -20.45
C ALA A 772 -6.90 -5.68 -20.93
N LEU A 773 -6.84 -4.94 -22.03
CA LEU A 773 -5.61 -4.30 -22.53
C LEU A 773 -5.22 -3.03 -21.79
N HIS A 774 -6.07 -2.54 -20.89
CA HIS A 774 -5.92 -1.39 -20.03
C HIS A 774 -6.02 -0.04 -20.73
N ARG A 775 -5.15 0.31 -21.71
CA ARG A 775 -5.12 1.61 -22.41
C ARG A 775 -4.90 1.45 -23.90
N HIS A 776 -5.46 2.39 -24.65
CA HIS A 776 -5.39 2.45 -26.12
C HIS A 776 -4.60 3.70 -26.53
N PHE A 777 -3.28 3.64 -26.44
CA PHE A 777 -2.37 4.76 -26.63
C PHE A 777 -2.32 5.35 -28.05
N SER A 778 -2.96 4.70 -29.04
CA SER A 778 -3.14 5.28 -30.38
C SER A 778 -3.87 6.64 -30.37
N ARG A 779 -4.59 6.97 -29.29
CA ARG A 779 -5.28 8.25 -29.11
C ARG A 779 -4.40 9.36 -28.56
N GLU A 780 -3.26 9.02 -28.02
CA GLU A 780 -2.39 10.04 -27.44
C GLU A 780 -1.79 10.92 -28.50
N SER A 781 -1.77 12.20 -28.21
CA SER A 781 -1.10 13.22 -29.01
C SER A 781 -0.51 14.29 -28.12
N ASN A 782 0.57 14.90 -28.57
CA ASN A 782 1.17 16.04 -27.89
C ASN A 782 1.15 17.27 -28.85
N PRO A 783 0.42 18.34 -28.56
CA PRO A 783 -0.48 18.50 -27.41
C PRO A 783 -1.70 17.57 -27.47
N PRO A 784 -2.31 17.27 -26.29
CA PRO A 784 -3.49 16.42 -26.24
C PRO A 784 -4.61 16.98 -27.13
N ARG A 785 -5.18 16.14 -27.98
CA ARG A 785 -6.36 16.47 -28.78
C ARG A 785 -7.62 15.96 -28.09
N LEU A 786 -8.72 16.70 -28.32
CA LEU A 786 -10.05 16.25 -27.90
C LEU A 786 -10.55 15.12 -28.74
#